data_55cabcd0ad8228e7f42072d75775ff45
#
_entry.id   55cabcd0ad8228e7f42072d75775ff45
#
_cell.length_a   1.000
_cell.length_b   1.000
_cell.length_c   1.000
_cell.angle_alpha   90.00
_cell.angle_beta   90.00
_cell.angle_gamma   90.00
#
_symmetry.space_group_name_H-M   'P 1'
#
loop_
_entity.id
_entity.type
_entity.pdbx_description
1 polymer ?
#
loop_
_entity_poly.entity_id
_entity_poly.type
_entity_poly.pdbx_seq_one_letter_code
_entity_poly.pdbx_strand_id
1 'polypeptide(L)'
;MHFLVYFALSLFVGLNLLFADEESVKAFQDDRPNIIFFLTDDQRNDFLGCTGHPVVKTPRIDNLANNGRLFDNAFVSTSICAASRATLLTGLYERTHRFTFGTPPVADIHISESYPALLKKEGYLTGFIGKFGVKVRKGAIETMFDSFVPLNRSPYFHKQKDGSLRHETQVAADRAIDFLDRAKNEAEPFCLSISFNASHAEDRDKKDHFPYPKVVGSLYEGVKMPAPRLADPEVFNSQPEFLRKSMNRDRFFWRWDTEEKYQNNMRNYLRMISGIDHAIGRVIDELKSKGMDKNTVIIYMADNGYYAASRGFAGKWSHYEESQRVPLIIFDPREKKDNRGKKEKGIALNVDIAPTIVALAGARMPEGYQGRSLSSSLAGKVKGKAPQDFFCEHRMNNRSIPKWEGVRGERFKYARYYEQDPPFEFLHDLKSDPMELKNLVNDPAHKEKLEELRKRCIALSAQYDNQAKEDSKRVLKKVQFGLLDAGNHGSTEGAITEALALDPESKEALLARADMHERKGDFGKALLDLDKLVKALPGVDQLLQRRGVTRFFNGDMKGAISDFDAYLKNNPSREPHHWQRGLAYYYAGEYEKGIKQFEIHQDVNSNDVENAVWHFLCVNKVKGFEEARKSLIDISGDGRVPMAQVQLLFAGKLEPKDVIEAANAGSPTPDELRNRLCYAHLYLGLYYEAKGNAKKSLEHIKKSAVDHSMSHYMGEVSRVHMKVRKK
;
A
#
# COMPACT_ATOMS: atom_id res chain seq x y z
N MET A 1 -44.53 46.06 -5.41
CA MET A 1 -44.66 45.54 -6.79
C MET A 1 -43.34 45.06 -7.40
N HIS A 2 -42.20 45.24 -6.73
CA HIS A 2 -40.90 44.75 -7.23
C HIS A 2 -40.47 43.36 -6.70
N PHE A 3 -41.12 42.83 -5.68
CA PHE A 3 -40.80 41.51 -5.11
C PHE A 3 -41.49 40.30 -5.81
N LEU A 4 -42.58 40.55 -6.53
CA LEU A 4 -43.32 39.52 -7.25
C LEU A 4 -42.76 39.20 -8.66
N VAL A 5 -41.95 40.10 -9.23
CA VAL A 5 -41.33 39.90 -10.55
C VAL A 5 -40.09 39.00 -10.49
N TYR A 6 -39.34 39.06 -9.36
CA TYR A 6 -38.18 38.21 -9.17
C TYR A 6 -38.51 36.75 -8.84
N PHE A 7 -39.69 36.49 -8.24
CA PHE A 7 -40.12 35.16 -7.94
C PHE A 7 -40.69 34.43 -9.18
N ALA A 8 -41.28 35.18 -10.12
CA ALA A 8 -41.80 34.63 -11.39
C ALA A 8 -40.64 34.32 -12.38
N LEU A 9 -39.54 35.12 -12.38
CA LEU A 9 -38.39 34.84 -13.22
C LEU A 9 -37.53 33.62 -12.71
N SER A 10 -37.46 33.45 -11.40
CA SER A 10 -36.76 32.27 -10.84
C SER A 10 -37.54 30.97 -11.01
N LEU A 11 -38.86 31.01 -11.04
CA LEU A 11 -39.67 29.83 -11.37
C LEU A 11 -39.63 29.48 -12.88
N PHE A 12 -39.52 30.48 -13.78
CA PHE A 12 -39.43 30.23 -15.22
C PHE A 12 -38.07 29.70 -15.67
N VAL A 13 -36.98 30.06 -14.97
CA VAL A 13 -35.64 29.51 -15.20
C VAL A 13 -35.50 28.15 -14.55
N GLY A 14 -36.14 27.90 -13.39
CA GLY A 14 -36.18 26.59 -12.74
C GLY A 14 -37.04 25.55 -13.48
N LEU A 15 -38.12 25.96 -14.17
CA LEU A 15 -38.95 25.01 -14.94
C LEU A 15 -38.37 24.69 -16.33
N ASN A 16 -37.54 25.57 -16.93
CA ASN A 16 -36.86 25.25 -18.17
C ASN A 16 -35.61 24.35 -17.99
N LEU A 17 -35.13 24.16 -16.76
CA LEU A 17 -34.07 23.18 -16.43
C LEU A 17 -34.63 21.78 -16.11
N LEU A 18 -35.94 21.65 -15.93
CA LEU A 18 -36.63 20.35 -15.69
C LEU A 18 -37.19 19.72 -16.97
N PHE A 19 -37.11 20.42 -18.11
CA PHE A 19 -37.42 19.91 -19.45
C PHE A 19 -36.26 20.10 -20.41
N ALA A 20 -34.99 19.98 -19.93
CA ALA A 20 -33.88 19.70 -20.81
C ALA A 20 -34.12 18.27 -21.34
N ASP A 21 -34.50 18.21 -22.63
CA ASP A 21 -34.81 16.99 -23.35
C ASP A 21 -33.77 15.89 -23.04
N GLU A 22 -34.25 14.69 -22.74
CA GLU A 22 -33.40 13.48 -22.68
C GLU A 22 -32.54 13.31 -23.95
N GLU A 23 -33.01 13.81 -25.11
CA GLU A 23 -32.25 13.88 -26.37
C GLU A 23 -31.06 14.84 -26.29
N SER A 24 -31.14 15.99 -25.58
CA SER A 24 -29.97 16.90 -25.43
C SER A 24 -28.91 16.36 -24.46
N VAL A 25 -29.31 15.58 -23.47
CA VAL A 25 -28.37 14.84 -22.57
C VAL A 25 -27.72 13.68 -23.31
N LYS A 26 -28.44 12.96 -24.18
CA LYS A 26 -27.88 11.91 -25.04
C LYS A 26 -26.94 12.45 -26.10
N ALA A 27 -27.24 13.63 -26.71
CA ALA A 27 -26.36 14.25 -27.69
C ALA A 27 -25.00 14.67 -27.11
N PHE A 28 -24.91 15.00 -25.80
CA PHE A 28 -23.65 15.28 -25.13
C PHE A 28 -22.85 14.02 -24.73
N GLN A 29 -23.49 12.86 -24.66
CA GLN A 29 -22.83 11.57 -24.38
C GLN A 29 -22.19 10.95 -25.65
N ASP A 30 -22.70 11.25 -26.84
CA ASP A 30 -22.24 10.64 -28.10
C ASP A 30 -20.83 11.09 -28.57
N ASP A 31 -20.26 12.15 -27.99
CA ASP A 31 -18.92 12.63 -28.38
C ASP A 31 -17.76 12.04 -27.52
N ARG A 32 -18.08 11.34 -26.43
CA ARG A 32 -17.02 10.71 -25.60
C ARG A 32 -16.49 9.45 -26.31
N PRO A 33 -15.16 9.29 -26.43
CA PRO A 33 -14.58 8.15 -27.15
C PRO A 33 -14.66 6.87 -26.30
N ASN A 34 -14.78 5.74 -26.99
CA ASN A 34 -14.33 4.48 -26.43
C ASN A 34 -12.81 4.51 -26.29
N ILE A 35 -12.28 3.79 -25.31
CA ILE A 35 -10.85 3.72 -25.04
C ILE A 35 -10.43 2.27 -24.93
N ILE A 36 -9.39 1.88 -25.69
CA ILE A 36 -8.70 0.59 -25.52
C ILE A 36 -7.26 0.86 -25.11
N PHE A 37 -6.85 0.25 -24.00
CA PHE A 37 -5.48 0.30 -23.55
C PHE A 37 -4.84 -1.09 -23.64
N PHE A 38 -3.92 -1.25 -24.59
CA PHE A 38 -3.08 -2.44 -24.75
C PHE A 38 -1.80 -2.28 -23.93
N LEU A 39 -1.54 -3.19 -23.01
CA LEU A 39 -0.35 -3.21 -22.18
C LEU A 39 0.42 -4.52 -22.38
N THR A 40 1.71 -4.44 -22.69
CA THR A 40 2.60 -5.60 -22.79
C THR A 40 3.52 -5.72 -21.58
N ASP A 41 4.13 -6.89 -21.39
CA ASP A 41 5.05 -7.18 -20.29
C ASP A 41 6.46 -7.40 -20.83
N ASP A 42 7.48 -6.80 -20.21
CA ASP A 42 8.90 -6.96 -20.57
C ASP A 42 9.19 -6.65 -22.04
N GLN A 43 8.80 -5.47 -22.53
CA GLN A 43 9.08 -5.05 -23.90
C GLN A 43 9.84 -3.73 -23.95
N ARG A 44 11.07 -3.76 -24.47
CA ARG A 44 11.88 -2.57 -24.73
C ARG A 44 11.38 -1.79 -25.94
N ASN A 45 11.58 -0.49 -25.95
CA ASN A 45 11.07 0.43 -26.99
C ASN A 45 11.50 0.11 -28.41
N ASP A 46 12.67 -0.53 -28.64
CA ASP A 46 13.24 -0.82 -29.95
C ASP A 46 12.84 -2.20 -30.54
N PHE A 47 11.85 -2.89 -29.95
CA PHE A 47 11.34 -4.17 -30.44
C PHE A 47 10.00 -4.05 -31.20
N LEU A 48 9.87 -3.02 -32.06
CA LEU A 48 8.75 -2.86 -32.99
C LEU A 48 9.27 -2.47 -34.39
N GLY A 49 8.51 -2.78 -35.44
CA GLY A 49 8.84 -2.36 -36.81
C GLY A 49 8.89 -0.84 -36.94
N CYS A 50 7.90 -0.12 -36.40
CA CYS A 50 7.84 1.35 -36.43
C CYS A 50 8.98 2.03 -35.64
N THR A 51 9.67 1.31 -34.76
CA THR A 51 10.85 1.81 -34.04
C THR A 51 12.17 1.41 -34.73
N GLY A 52 12.12 0.72 -35.87
CA GLY A 52 13.28 0.40 -36.69
C GLY A 52 13.96 -0.94 -36.37
N HIS A 53 13.30 -1.87 -35.66
CA HIS A 53 13.88 -3.20 -35.43
C HIS A 53 14.03 -3.97 -36.77
N PRO A 54 15.21 -4.53 -37.07
CA PRO A 54 15.49 -5.05 -38.42
C PRO A 54 14.76 -6.35 -38.77
N VAL A 55 14.26 -7.10 -37.78
CA VAL A 55 13.68 -8.44 -37.94
C VAL A 55 12.20 -8.51 -37.56
N VAL A 56 11.81 -7.90 -36.43
CA VAL A 56 10.46 -8.05 -35.89
C VAL A 56 9.38 -7.58 -36.84
N LYS A 57 8.26 -8.30 -36.92
CA LYS A 57 7.11 -7.94 -37.76
C LYS A 57 5.92 -7.60 -36.89
N THR A 58 5.52 -6.34 -36.88
CA THR A 58 4.41 -5.78 -36.10
C THR A 58 3.49 -4.87 -36.92
N PRO A 59 2.98 -5.35 -38.09
CA PRO A 59 2.30 -4.48 -39.06
C PRO A 59 1.04 -3.81 -38.49
N ARG A 60 0.34 -4.41 -37.53
CA ARG A 60 -0.86 -3.84 -36.90
C ARG A 60 -0.51 -2.71 -35.96
N ILE A 61 0.51 -2.92 -35.11
CA ILE A 61 1.04 -1.91 -34.19
C ILE A 61 1.71 -0.78 -34.99
N ASP A 62 2.47 -1.12 -36.03
CA ASP A 62 3.11 -0.14 -36.91
C ASP A 62 2.08 0.76 -37.61
N ASN A 63 0.93 0.19 -37.99
CA ASN A 63 -0.18 0.96 -38.57
C ASN A 63 -0.81 1.93 -37.56
N LEU A 64 -0.91 1.53 -36.24
CA LEU A 64 -1.34 2.46 -35.20
C LEU A 64 -0.36 3.62 -35.04
N ALA A 65 0.95 3.37 -35.08
CA ALA A 65 1.98 4.41 -35.03
C ALA A 65 1.95 5.34 -36.25
N ASN A 66 1.79 4.78 -37.44
CA ASN A 66 1.76 5.54 -38.69
C ASN A 66 0.50 6.41 -38.86
N ASN A 67 -0.60 6.06 -38.15
CA ASN A 67 -1.85 6.81 -38.18
C ASN A 67 -2.17 7.52 -36.85
N GLY A 68 -1.29 7.41 -35.85
CA GLY A 68 -1.40 8.03 -34.53
C GLY A 68 -0.15 8.82 -34.18
N ARG A 69 0.28 8.71 -32.93
CA ARG A 69 1.47 9.35 -32.37
C ARG A 69 2.38 8.30 -31.76
N LEU A 70 3.64 8.26 -32.20
CA LEU A 70 4.71 7.47 -31.57
C LEU A 70 5.54 8.38 -30.68
N PHE A 71 5.64 8.03 -29.39
CA PHE A 71 6.45 8.76 -28.41
C PHE A 71 7.86 8.17 -28.36
N ASP A 72 8.84 8.87 -28.95
CA ASP A 72 10.22 8.40 -29.00
C ASP A 72 10.87 8.30 -27.61
N ASN A 73 10.47 9.16 -26.67
CA ASN A 73 10.99 9.25 -25.31
C ASN A 73 9.92 8.89 -24.27
N ALA A 74 9.45 7.64 -24.33
CA ALA A 74 8.52 7.10 -23.36
C ALA A 74 9.26 6.22 -22.33
N PHE A 75 8.97 6.44 -21.04
CA PHE A 75 9.66 5.77 -19.94
C PHE A 75 8.69 5.29 -18.86
N VAL A 76 9.15 4.34 -18.07
CA VAL A 76 8.52 4.01 -16.81
C VAL A 76 9.31 4.60 -15.64
N SER A 77 8.60 5.13 -14.66
CA SER A 77 9.20 5.70 -13.45
C SER A 77 9.76 4.62 -12.51
N THR A 78 9.28 3.39 -12.65
CA THR A 78 9.78 2.22 -11.93
C THR A 78 9.79 1.01 -12.86
N SER A 79 10.95 0.34 -12.96
CA SER A 79 11.16 -0.75 -13.91
C SER A 79 10.86 -2.10 -13.30
N ILE A 80 9.64 -2.28 -12.80
CA ILE A 80 9.11 -3.56 -12.33
C ILE A 80 7.61 -3.62 -12.60
N CYS A 81 7.16 -4.72 -13.21
CA CYS A 81 5.79 -4.86 -13.68
C CYS A 81 4.72 -4.48 -12.64
N ALA A 82 4.81 -5.00 -11.42
CA ALA A 82 3.80 -4.77 -10.39
C ALA A 82 3.65 -3.28 -10.02
N ALA A 83 4.75 -2.60 -9.67
CA ALA A 83 4.73 -1.19 -9.29
C ALA A 83 4.41 -0.28 -10.49
N SER A 84 4.97 -0.56 -11.68
CA SER A 84 4.63 0.19 -12.89
C SER A 84 3.13 0.08 -13.24
N ARG A 85 2.53 -1.10 -13.06
CA ARG A 85 1.08 -1.30 -13.26
C ARG A 85 0.24 -0.53 -12.26
N ALA A 86 0.68 -0.43 -11.00
CA ALA A 86 0.04 0.43 -10.00
C ALA A 86 0.15 1.91 -10.38
N THR A 87 1.32 2.35 -10.89
CA THR A 87 1.53 3.70 -11.42
C THR A 87 0.60 4.00 -12.61
N LEU A 88 0.50 3.07 -13.58
CA LEU A 88 -0.41 3.17 -14.73
C LEU A 88 -1.88 3.30 -14.30
N LEU A 89 -2.26 2.55 -13.25
CA LEU A 89 -3.62 2.51 -12.75
C LEU A 89 -4.02 3.80 -12.00
N THR A 90 -3.10 4.33 -11.18
CA THR A 90 -3.38 5.39 -10.21
C THR A 90 -2.91 6.78 -10.63
N GLY A 91 -2.03 6.91 -11.62
CA GLY A 91 -1.40 8.19 -11.96
C GLY A 91 -0.41 8.70 -10.89
N LEU A 92 0.10 7.80 -10.03
CA LEU A 92 1.00 8.11 -8.93
C LEU A 92 2.34 7.39 -9.08
N TYR A 93 3.43 8.00 -8.57
CA TYR A 93 4.73 7.33 -8.47
C TYR A 93 4.73 6.23 -7.41
N GLU A 94 5.61 5.22 -7.55
CA GLU A 94 5.76 4.10 -6.61
C GLU A 94 5.92 4.59 -5.17
N ARG A 95 6.70 5.65 -4.97
CA ARG A 95 6.94 6.26 -3.66
C ARG A 95 5.68 6.81 -3.01
N THR A 96 4.71 7.26 -3.78
CA THR A 96 3.44 7.75 -3.27
C THR A 96 2.45 6.63 -3.01
N HIS A 97 2.24 5.72 -3.98
CA HIS A 97 1.28 4.63 -3.78
C HIS A 97 1.81 3.48 -2.93
N ARG A 98 3.11 3.43 -2.60
CA ARG A 98 3.80 2.48 -1.72
C ARG A 98 3.78 1.01 -2.17
N PHE A 99 3.03 0.66 -3.18
CA PHE A 99 2.97 -0.72 -3.68
C PHE A 99 4.21 -1.04 -4.52
N THR A 100 5.00 -2.02 -4.10
CA THR A 100 6.19 -2.46 -4.83
C THR A 100 5.92 -3.77 -5.59
N PHE A 101 6.13 -4.91 -4.94
CA PHE A 101 5.88 -6.22 -5.54
C PHE A 101 5.04 -7.09 -4.58
N GLY A 102 3.70 -6.98 -4.70
CA GLY A 102 2.75 -7.72 -3.91
C GLY A 102 2.45 -7.16 -2.51
N THR A 103 3.15 -6.11 -2.05
CA THR A 103 2.95 -5.55 -0.71
C THR A 103 3.45 -4.11 -0.60
N PRO A 104 2.81 -3.25 0.20
CA PRO A 104 1.45 -3.43 0.73
C PRO A 104 0.43 -3.45 -0.42
N PRO A 105 -0.84 -3.84 -0.24
CA PRO A 105 -1.87 -3.60 -1.26
C PRO A 105 -1.97 -2.10 -1.56
N VAL A 106 -2.29 -1.74 -2.81
CA VAL A 106 -2.58 -0.34 -3.15
C VAL A 106 -3.72 0.15 -2.27
N ALA A 107 -3.56 1.35 -1.72
CA ALA A 107 -4.53 1.95 -0.80
C ALA A 107 -5.88 2.22 -1.49
N ASP A 108 -6.98 2.00 -0.76
CA ASP A 108 -8.34 2.15 -1.31
C ASP A 108 -8.63 3.59 -1.75
N ILE A 109 -7.99 4.57 -1.11
CA ILE A 109 -8.05 5.97 -1.54
C ILE A 109 -7.51 6.14 -2.96
N HIS A 110 -6.39 5.49 -3.31
CA HIS A 110 -5.80 5.53 -4.65
C HIS A 110 -6.60 4.69 -5.66
N ILE A 111 -7.20 3.57 -5.22
CA ILE A 111 -8.08 2.77 -6.07
C ILE A 111 -9.35 3.54 -6.43
N SER A 112 -9.97 4.24 -5.49
CA SER A 112 -11.17 5.04 -5.75
C SER A 112 -10.93 6.24 -6.68
N GLU A 113 -9.70 6.68 -6.80
CA GLU A 113 -9.21 7.72 -7.71
C GLU A 113 -8.47 7.14 -8.94
N SER A 114 -8.43 5.81 -9.14
CA SER A 114 -7.83 5.19 -10.34
C SER A 114 -8.66 5.46 -11.59
N TYR A 115 -8.01 5.47 -12.78
CA TYR A 115 -8.72 5.80 -14.01
C TYR A 115 -9.96 4.91 -14.26
N PRO A 116 -9.94 3.57 -14.05
CA PRO A 116 -11.13 2.78 -14.31
C PRO A 116 -12.25 3.06 -13.30
N ALA A 117 -11.92 3.32 -12.03
CA ALA A 117 -12.91 3.69 -11.02
C ALA A 117 -13.58 5.04 -11.32
N LEU A 118 -12.80 6.01 -11.83
CA LEU A 118 -13.32 7.31 -12.25
C LEU A 118 -14.21 7.17 -13.47
N LEU A 119 -13.76 6.46 -14.51
CA LEU A 119 -14.53 6.28 -15.73
C LEU A 119 -15.83 5.52 -15.47
N LYS A 120 -15.80 4.51 -14.59
CA LYS A 120 -17.00 3.79 -14.17
C LYS A 120 -18.03 4.72 -13.50
N LYS A 121 -17.57 5.65 -12.65
CA LYS A 121 -18.43 6.69 -12.04
C LYS A 121 -19.02 7.65 -13.07
N GLU A 122 -18.30 7.89 -14.15
CA GLU A 122 -18.74 8.74 -15.27
C GLU A 122 -19.59 7.96 -16.30
N GLY A 123 -20.00 6.74 -15.98
CA GLY A 123 -20.89 5.93 -16.79
C GLY A 123 -20.22 5.20 -17.95
N TYR A 124 -18.91 4.99 -17.93
CA TYR A 124 -18.25 4.09 -18.88
C TYR A 124 -18.47 2.63 -18.50
N LEU A 125 -18.71 1.77 -19.48
CA LEU A 125 -18.60 0.33 -19.32
C LEU A 125 -17.09 -0.02 -19.20
N THR A 126 -16.65 -0.48 -18.03
CA THR A 126 -15.25 -0.72 -17.75
C THR A 126 -14.87 -2.20 -17.81
N GLY A 127 -13.79 -2.53 -18.53
CA GLY A 127 -13.31 -3.90 -18.67
C GLY A 127 -11.82 -4.06 -18.46
N PHE A 128 -11.43 -5.20 -17.90
CA PHE A 128 -10.04 -5.61 -17.78
C PHE A 128 -9.87 -7.08 -18.20
N ILE A 129 -8.86 -7.35 -19.02
CA ILE A 129 -8.52 -8.69 -19.50
C ILE A 129 -7.00 -8.90 -19.38
N GLY A 130 -6.58 -10.04 -18.82
CA GLY A 130 -5.18 -10.45 -18.80
C GLY A 130 -4.46 -10.28 -17.48
N LYS A 131 -3.19 -9.88 -17.50
CA LYS A 131 -2.35 -9.74 -16.31
C LYS A 131 -2.65 -8.45 -15.55
N PHE A 132 -3.30 -8.55 -14.40
CA PHE A 132 -3.54 -7.38 -13.54
C PHE A 132 -2.28 -6.96 -12.78
N GLY A 133 -1.64 -7.89 -12.07
CA GLY A 133 -0.34 -7.69 -11.44
C GLY A 133 -0.32 -6.72 -10.25
N VAL A 134 -1.45 -6.15 -9.86
CA VAL A 134 -1.59 -5.22 -8.74
C VAL A 134 -2.36 -5.89 -7.61
N LYS A 135 -1.83 -5.86 -6.40
CA LYS A 135 -2.56 -6.35 -5.23
C LYS A 135 -3.46 -5.25 -4.68
N VAL A 136 -4.73 -5.57 -4.57
CA VAL A 136 -5.77 -4.70 -4.03
C VAL A 136 -6.54 -5.41 -2.93
N ARG A 137 -7.35 -4.70 -2.16
CA ARG A 137 -8.21 -5.27 -1.15
C ARG A 137 -9.48 -5.87 -1.77
N LYS A 138 -10.19 -6.67 -0.97
CA LYS A 138 -11.49 -7.25 -1.36
C LYS A 138 -12.48 -6.12 -1.68
N GLY A 139 -13.22 -6.25 -2.78
CA GLY A 139 -14.20 -5.25 -3.24
C GLY A 139 -13.61 -4.16 -4.16
N ALA A 140 -12.29 -4.01 -4.21
CA ALA A 140 -11.64 -2.98 -5.04
C ALA A 140 -11.75 -3.26 -6.55
N ILE A 141 -11.82 -4.52 -6.96
CA ILE A 141 -11.99 -4.91 -8.37
C ILE A 141 -13.36 -4.46 -8.87
N GLU A 142 -14.39 -4.69 -8.09
CA GLU A 142 -15.78 -4.34 -8.40
C GLU A 142 -15.97 -2.81 -8.46
N THR A 143 -15.18 -2.05 -7.72
CA THR A 143 -15.16 -0.57 -7.79
C THR A 143 -14.62 -0.08 -9.14
N MET A 144 -13.67 -0.80 -9.73
CA MET A 144 -12.97 -0.42 -10.96
C MET A 144 -13.62 -0.97 -12.24
N PHE A 145 -14.11 -2.20 -12.22
CA PHE A 145 -14.45 -2.92 -13.44
C PHE A 145 -15.85 -3.56 -13.39
N ASP A 146 -16.59 -3.44 -14.49
CA ASP A 146 -17.83 -4.17 -14.75
C ASP A 146 -17.53 -5.58 -15.27
N SER A 147 -16.39 -5.74 -15.93
CA SER A 147 -15.91 -7.03 -16.42
C SER A 147 -14.44 -7.20 -16.08
N PHE A 148 -14.10 -8.25 -15.32
CA PHE A 148 -12.73 -8.54 -14.92
C PHE A 148 -12.38 -10.00 -15.25
N VAL A 149 -11.46 -10.19 -16.20
CA VAL A 149 -11.03 -11.51 -16.71
C VAL A 149 -9.52 -11.65 -16.58
N PRO A 150 -8.99 -12.01 -15.40
CA PRO A 150 -7.56 -12.19 -15.21
C PRO A 150 -7.05 -13.43 -15.94
N LEU A 151 -5.86 -13.32 -16.58
CA LEU A 151 -5.15 -14.42 -17.23
C LEU A 151 -3.76 -14.58 -16.61
N ASN A 152 -3.38 -15.83 -16.38
CA ASN A 152 -2.05 -16.19 -15.87
C ASN A 152 -1.13 -16.64 -17.01
N ARG A 153 0.19 -16.40 -16.88
CA ARG A 153 1.19 -16.84 -17.86
C ARG A 153 1.71 -18.27 -17.62
N SER A 154 1.46 -18.83 -16.47
CA SER A 154 1.96 -20.16 -16.13
C SER A 154 0.79 -21.12 -15.91
N PRO A 155 0.43 -21.89 -16.96
CA PRO A 155 1.04 -21.98 -18.29
C PRO A 155 0.56 -20.87 -19.27
N TYR A 156 1.38 -20.58 -20.30
CA TYR A 156 0.99 -19.68 -21.39
C TYR A 156 -0.11 -20.23 -22.28
N PHE A 157 -0.23 -21.56 -22.38
CA PHE A 157 -1.28 -22.23 -23.13
C PHE A 157 -2.43 -22.65 -22.23
N HIS A 158 -3.59 -22.05 -22.48
CA HIS A 158 -4.81 -22.29 -21.73
C HIS A 158 -5.68 -23.33 -22.42
N LYS A 159 -6.08 -24.38 -21.68
CA LYS A 159 -7.02 -25.40 -22.17
C LYS A 159 -8.42 -24.79 -22.35
N GLN A 160 -8.98 -24.96 -23.54
CA GLN A 160 -10.33 -24.50 -23.89
C GLN A 160 -11.37 -25.58 -23.57
N LYS A 161 -12.65 -25.24 -23.69
CA LYS A 161 -13.77 -26.17 -23.43
C LYS A 161 -13.77 -27.37 -24.36
N ASP A 162 -13.31 -27.20 -25.60
CA ASP A 162 -13.16 -28.25 -26.63
C ASP A 162 -11.90 -29.09 -26.44
N GLY A 163 -11.11 -28.85 -25.40
CA GLY A 163 -9.85 -29.52 -25.11
C GLY A 163 -8.63 -28.96 -25.83
N SER A 164 -8.79 -28.04 -26.78
CA SER A 164 -7.68 -27.38 -27.49
C SER A 164 -6.87 -26.48 -26.56
N LEU A 165 -5.60 -26.24 -26.93
CA LEU A 165 -4.73 -25.32 -26.21
C LEU A 165 -4.57 -24.03 -27.02
N ARG A 166 -4.90 -22.89 -26.38
CA ARG A 166 -4.73 -21.55 -26.96
C ARG A 166 -3.74 -20.72 -26.16
N HIS A 167 -2.86 -20.04 -26.84
CA HIS A 167 -1.92 -19.12 -26.21
C HIS A 167 -2.65 -17.94 -25.55
N GLU A 168 -2.13 -17.42 -24.42
CA GLU A 168 -2.78 -16.37 -23.63
C GLU A 168 -3.11 -15.10 -24.44
N THR A 169 -2.26 -14.71 -25.40
CA THR A 169 -2.52 -13.55 -26.28
C THR A 169 -3.77 -13.76 -27.12
N GLN A 170 -4.00 -14.99 -27.60
CA GLN A 170 -5.20 -15.31 -28.38
C GLN A 170 -6.44 -15.38 -27.50
N VAL A 171 -6.31 -15.94 -26.28
CA VAL A 171 -7.38 -15.95 -25.30
C VAL A 171 -7.75 -14.53 -24.88
N ALA A 172 -6.76 -13.65 -24.69
CA ALA A 172 -7.03 -12.24 -24.39
C ALA A 172 -7.80 -11.54 -25.52
N ALA A 173 -7.43 -11.79 -26.79
CA ALA A 173 -8.16 -11.26 -27.93
C ALA A 173 -9.60 -11.83 -28.03
N ASP A 174 -9.80 -13.14 -27.79
CA ASP A 174 -11.14 -13.75 -27.75
C ASP A 174 -12.03 -13.07 -26.70
N ARG A 175 -11.51 -12.86 -25.48
CA ARG A 175 -12.24 -12.18 -24.40
C ARG A 175 -12.50 -10.70 -24.71
N ALA A 176 -11.59 -10.05 -25.42
CA ALA A 176 -11.82 -8.68 -25.88
C ALA A 176 -12.95 -8.61 -26.91
N ILE A 177 -13.01 -9.55 -27.83
CA ILE A 177 -14.10 -9.68 -28.81
C ILE A 177 -15.43 -9.94 -28.09
N ASP A 178 -15.47 -10.89 -27.13
CA ASP A 178 -16.66 -11.12 -26.29
C ASP A 178 -17.12 -9.85 -25.55
N PHE A 179 -16.18 -9.01 -25.10
CA PHE A 179 -16.50 -7.73 -24.46
C PHE A 179 -17.08 -6.73 -25.47
N LEU A 180 -16.50 -6.62 -26.66
CA LEU A 180 -16.96 -5.72 -27.73
C LEU A 180 -18.35 -6.12 -28.23
N ASP A 181 -18.70 -7.42 -28.25
CA ASP A 181 -20.05 -7.90 -28.56
C ASP A 181 -21.10 -7.38 -27.59
N ARG A 182 -20.76 -7.32 -26.31
CA ARG A 182 -21.63 -6.72 -25.28
C ARG A 182 -21.69 -5.20 -25.42
N ALA A 183 -20.53 -4.55 -25.50
CA ALA A 183 -20.42 -3.10 -25.57
C ALA A 183 -21.14 -2.47 -26.77
N LYS A 184 -21.26 -3.20 -27.90
CA LYS A 184 -22.02 -2.74 -29.08
C LYS A 184 -23.49 -2.48 -28.78
N ASN A 185 -24.08 -3.19 -27.82
CA ASN A 185 -25.49 -3.10 -27.47
C ASN A 185 -25.77 -2.11 -26.34
N GLU A 186 -24.74 -1.53 -25.75
CA GLU A 186 -24.83 -0.49 -24.72
C GLU A 186 -24.80 0.91 -25.35
N ALA A 187 -25.48 1.86 -24.74
CA ALA A 187 -25.47 3.25 -25.18
C ALA A 187 -24.24 4.01 -24.65
N GLU A 188 -23.64 3.49 -23.59
CA GLU A 188 -22.50 4.08 -22.91
C GLU A 188 -21.17 3.79 -23.61
N PRO A 189 -20.21 4.72 -23.60
CA PRO A 189 -18.86 4.45 -24.07
C PRO A 189 -18.15 3.43 -23.17
N PHE A 190 -17.17 2.73 -23.68
CA PHE A 190 -16.41 1.76 -22.92
C PHE A 190 -14.94 2.14 -22.73
N CYS A 191 -14.33 1.65 -21.65
CA CYS A 191 -12.90 1.64 -21.41
C CYS A 191 -12.42 0.21 -21.15
N LEU A 192 -11.69 -0.38 -22.09
CA LEU A 192 -11.19 -1.74 -22.03
C LEU A 192 -9.66 -1.77 -21.93
N SER A 193 -9.14 -2.33 -20.83
CA SER A 193 -7.72 -2.59 -20.64
C SER A 193 -7.40 -4.04 -20.98
N ILE A 194 -6.55 -4.26 -22.00
CA ILE A 194 -6.10 -5.58 -22.42
C ILE A 194 -4.61 -5.70 -22.10
N SER A 195 -4.29 -6.50 -21.12
CA SER A 195 -2.95 -6.59 -20.55
C SER A 195 -2.35 -7.97 -20.78
N PHE A 196 -1.48 -8.09 -21.77
CA PHE A 196 -0.83 -9.33 -22.10
C PHE A 196 0.22 -9.75 -21.06
N ASN A 197 0.36 -11.05 -20.79
CA ASN A 197 1.52 -11.61 -20.11
C ASN A 197 2.76 -11.66 -21.01
N ALA A 198 2.56 -11.82 -22.32
CA ALA A 198 3.62 -11.72 -23.31
C ALA A 198 4.13 -10.24 -23.40
N SER A 199 5.40 -10.01 -23.62
CA SER A 199 6.46 -10.96 -23.97
C SER A 199 7.33 -11.45 -22.78
N HIS A 200 6.81 -11.43 -21.57
CA HIS A 200 7.55 -11.90 -20.37
C HIS A 200 7.92 -13.38 -20.51
N ALA A 201 9.12 -13.75 -20.09
CA ALA A 201 9.56 -15.14 -20.12
C ALA A 201 8.75 -16.04 -19.17
N GLU A 202 8.55 -17.31 -19.55
CA GLU A 202 8.07 -18.35 -18.63
C GLU A 202 9.23 -18.82 -17.73
N ASP A 203 9.28 -18.28 -16.52
CA ASP A 203 10.38 -18.53 -15.59
C ASP A 203 10.41 -19.98 -15.07
N ARG A 204 9.27 -20.67 -15.08
CA ARG A 204 9.12 -22.05 -14.57
C ARG A 204 9.52 -23.10 -15.59
N ASP A 205 9.42 -22.79 -16.88
CA ASP A 205 9.88 -23.68 -17.95
C ASP A 205 11.37 -23.41 -18.22
N LYS A 206 12.20 -24.44 -18.02
CA LYS A 206 13.65 -24.37 -18.25
C LYS A 206 14.06 -24.66 -19.69
N LYS A 207 13.12 -25.12 -20.53
CA LYS A 207 13.36 -25.48 -21.92
C LYS A 207 12.76 -24.46 -22.89
N ASP A 208 11.52 -24.05 -22.67
CA ASP A 208 10.82 -23.08 -23.48
C ASP A 208 10.52 -21.81 -22.66
N HIS A 209 11.48 -20.90 -22.68
CA HIS A 209 11.34 -19.63 -21.96
C HIS A 209 10.40 -18.64 -22.62
N PHE A 210 10.15 -18.75 -23.92
CA PHE A 210 9.34 -17.82 -24.70
C PHE A 210 8.34 -18.56 -25.58
N PRO A 211 7.33 -19.21 -24.96
CA PRO A 211 6.28 -19.89 -25.71
C PRO A 211 5.47 -18.87 -26.52
N TYR A 212 5.20 -19.17 -27.77
CA TYR A 212 4.54 -18.28 -28.70
C TYR A 212 3.29 -18.92 -29.34
N PRO A 213 2.32 -18.14 -29.81
CA PRO A 213 1.12 -18.68 -30.46
C PRO A 213 1.46 -19.31 -31.83
N LYS A 214 0.88 -20.47 -32.12
CA LYS A 214 1.16 -21.23 -33.34
C LYS A 214 1.02 -20.42 -34.64
N VAL A 215 0.13 -19.43 -34.66
CA VAL A 215 -0.17 -18.58 -35.84
C VAL A 215 1.06 -17.80 -36.34
N VAL A 216 2.05 -17.56 -35.49
CA VAL A 216 3.32 -16.89 -35.83
C VAL A 216 4.51 -17.83 -35.89
N GLY A 217 4.28 -19.15 -35.80
CA GLY A 217 5.34 -20.15 -35.69
C GLY A 217 6.33 -20.20 -36.84
N SER A 218 5.88 -19.94 -38.08
CA SER A 218 6.73 -19.88 -39.28
C SER A 218 7.53 -18.58 -39.41
N LEU A 219 7.24 -17.55 -38.59
CA LEU A 219 8.01 -16.30 -38.67
C LEU A 219 9.45 -16.55 -38.21
N TYR A 220 10.38 -15.92 -38.92
CA TYR A 220 11.82 -15.88 -38.62
C TYR A 220 12.53 -17.25 -38.73
N GLU A 221 11.94 -18.25 -39.40
CA GLU A 221 12.64 -19.49 -39.73
C GLU A 221 13.84 -19.18 -40.66
N GLY A 222 14.99 -19.77 -40.35
CA GLY A 222 16.24 -19.51 -41.08
C GLY A 222 16.84 -18.10 -40.90
N VAL A 223 16.19 -17.21 -40.18
CA VAL A 223 16.73 -15.88 -39.93
C VAL A 223 17.73 -15.90 -38.78
N LYS A 224 18.96 -15.44 -39.04
CA LYS A 224 19.94 -15.20 -37.96
C LYS A 224 19.56 -13.92 -37.22
N MET A 225 19.37 -14.07 -35.89
CA MET A 225 19.10 -12.92 -35.03
C MET A 225 20.33 -12.01 -34.94
N PRO A 226 20.18 -10.69 -35.01
CA PRO A 226 21.29 -9.75 -34.84
C PRO A 226 21.88 -9.91 -33.42
N ALA A 227 23.17 -9.65 -33.28
CA ALA A 227 23.83 -9.68 -31.98
C ALA A 227 23.14 -8.71 -31.00
N PRO A 228 23.09 -9.04 -29.69
CA PRO A 228 22.50 -8.14 -28.71
C PRO A 228 23.28 -6.82 -28.67
N ARG A 229 22.59 -5.73 -28.42
CA ARG A 229 23.25 -4.43 -28.15
C ARG A 229 24.18 -4.57 -26.97
N LEU A 230 25.38 -3.93 -27.06
CA LEU A 230 26.34 -3.91 -25.95
C LEU A 230 26.71 -5.34 -25.46
N ALA A 231 26.91 -6.25 -26.44
CA ALA A 231 27.28 -7.65 -26.19
C ALA A 231 28.74 -7.84 -25.81
N ASP A 232 29.58 -6.79 -26.00
CA ASP A 232 30.99 -6.84 -25.61
C ASP A 232 31.14 -7.20 -24.13
N PRO A 233 31.89 -8.25 -23.78
CA PRO A 233 32.15 -8.64 -22.39
C PRO A 233 32.69 -7.51 -21.50
N GLU A 234 33.45 -6.57 -22.06
CA GLU A 234 33.97 -5.41 -21.32
C GLU A 234 32.84 -4.51 -20.77
N VAL A 235 31.73 -4.40 -21.47
CA VAL A 235 30.55 -3.65 -21.00
C VAL A 235 29.97 -4.30 -19.74
N PHE A 236 29.93 -5.63 -19.66
CA PHE A 236 29.53 -6.33 -18.43
C PHE A 236 30.59 -6.22 -17.34
N ASN A 237 31.88 -6.41 -17.69
CA ASN A 237 32.97 -6.38 -16.72
C ASN A 237 33.16 -5.01 -16.06
N SER A 238 32.84 -3.94 -16.77
CA SER A 238 32.90 -2.56 -16.24
C SER A 238 31.78 -2.24 -15.22
N GLN A 239 30.76 -3.10 -15.11
CA GLN A 239 29.70 -2.88 -14.13
C GLN A 239 30.19 -3.09 -12.68
N PRO A 240 29.64 -2.36 -11.70
CA PRO A 240 29.95 -2.61 -10.29
C PRO A 240 29.51 -4.02 -9.86
N GLU A 241 30.20 -4.57 -8.89
CA GLU A 241 30.06 -5.94 -8.46
C GLU A 241 28.59 -6.30 -8.10
N PHE A 242 27.89 -5.42 -7.41
CA PHE A 242 26.52 -5.66 -7.00
C PHE A 242 25.54 -5.79 -8.20
N LEU A 243 25.81 -5.12 -9.34
CA LEU A 243 25.05 -5.34 -10.58
C LEU A 243 25.49 -6.63 -11.28
N ARG A 244 26.79 -6.94 -11.32
CA ARG A 244 27.30 -8.18 -11.91
C ARG A 244 26.80 -9.44 -11.18
N LYS A 245 26.52 -9.33 -9.88
CA LYS A 245 25.97 -10.41 -9.03
C LYS A 245 24.44 -10.33 -8.87
N SER A 246 23.76 -9.46 -9.61
CA SER A 246 22.31 -9.29 -9.51
C SER A 246 21.54 -10.39 -10.25
N MET A 247 20.24 -10.49 -9.95
CA MET A 247 19.31 -11.39 -10.66
C MET A 247 19.27 -11.16 -12.17
N ASN A 248 19.63 -9.99 -12.67
CA ASN A 248 19.80 -9.73 -14.09
C ASN A 248 20.84 -10.66 -14.72
N ARG A 249 21.93 -10.93 -13.99
CA ARG A 249 22.98 -11.85 -14.46
C ARG A 249 22.56 -13.31 -14.34
N ASP A 250 21.92 -13.70 -13.24
CA ASP A 250 21.40 -15.05 -13.08
C ASP A 250 20.46 -15.43 -14.23
N ARG A 251 19.53 -14.52 -14.55
CA ARG A 251 18.59 -14.71 -15.66
C ARG A 251 19.25 -14.74 -17.03
N PHE A 252 20.39 -14.06 -17.20
CA PHE A 252 21.18 -14.14 -18.43
C PHE A 252 21.67 -15.57 -18.67
N PHE A 253 22.20 -16.23 -17.65
CA PHE A 253 22.63 -17.63 -17.74
C PHE A 253 21.46 -18.61 -17.99
N TRP A 254 20.29 -18.28 -17.58
CA TRP A 254 19.13 -19.12 -17.88
C TRP A 254 18.79 -19.10 -19.36
N ARG A 255 18.98 -18.00 -20.09
CA ARG A 255 18.34 -17.74 -21.40
C ARG A 255 19.26 -17.32 -22.53
N TRP A 256 20.42 -16.71 -22.25
CA TRP A 256 21.16 -15.95 -23.25
C TRP A 256 22.66 -16.22 -23.33
N ASP A 257 23.22 -17.10 -22.50
CA ASP A 257 24.65 -17.27 -22.27
C ASP A 257 25.40 -18.03 -23.36
N THR A 258 24.69 -18.68 -24.29
CA THR A 258 25.27 -19.31 -25.47
C THR A 258 24.63 -18.79 -26.75
N GLU A 259 25.36 -18.84 -27.87
CA GLU A 259 24.83 -18.43 -29.18
C GLU A 259 23.54 -19.19 -29.54
N GLU A 260 23.49 -20.48 -29.28
CA GLU A 260 22.31 -21.32 -29.51
C GLU A 260 21.10 -20.84 -28.71
N LYS A 261 21.26 -20.67 -27.39
CA LYS A 261 20.20 -20.12 -26.53
C LYS A 261 19.77 -18.74 -27.01
N TYR A 262 20.73 -17.87 -27.35
CA TYR A 262 20.42 -16.54 -27.81
C TYR A 262 19.60 -16.56 -29.10
N GLN A 263 20.04 -17.29 -30.12
CA GLN A 263 19.35 -17.38 -31.39
C GLN A 263 17.94 -17.95 -31.24
N ASN A 264 17.79 -19.01 -30.45
CA ASN A 264 16.49 -19.64 -30.21
C ASN A 264 15.55 -18.73 -29.41
N ASN A 265 16.01 -18.23 -28.29
CA ASN A 265 15.17 -17.45 -27.37
C ASN A 265 14.83 -16.06 -27.94
N MET A 266 15.75 -15.42 -28.69
CA MET A 266 15.46 -14.17 -29.34
C MET A 266 14.40 -14.35 -30.45
N ARG A 267 14.52 -15.42 -31.26
CA ARG A 267 13.51 -15.76 -32.26
C ARG A 267 12.13 -15.94 -31.63
N ASN A 268 12.07 -16.68 -30.52
CA ASN A 268 10.81 -16.96 -29.85
C ASN A 268 10.25 -15.70 -29.14
N TYR A 269 11.12 -14.86 -28.57
CA TYR A 269 10.72 -13.56 -28.01
C TYR A 269 10.11 -12.65 -29.08
N LEU A 270 10.71 -12.56 -30.28
CA LEU A 270 10.14 -11.81 -31.41
C LEU A 270 8.82 -12.43 -31.90
N ARG A 271 8.69 -13.77 -31.88
CA ARG A 271 7.41 -14.44 -32.17
C ARG A 271 6.32 -14.09 -31.14
N MET A 272 6.65 -13.99 -29.85
CA MET A 272 5.69 -13.52 -28.84
C MET A 272 5.20 -12.10 -29.16
N ILE A 273 6.09 -11.17 -29.53
CA ILE A 273 5.73 -9.81 -29.90
C ILE A 273 4.85 -9.80 -31.16
N SER A 274 5.18 -10.60 -32.17
CA SER A 274 4.34 -10.72 -33.38
C SER A 274 3.00 -11.40 -33.07
N GLY A 275 2.96 -12.28 -32.05
CA GLY A 275 1.73 -12.86 -31.53
C GLY A 275 0.81 -11.83 -30.85
N ILE A 276 1.38 -10.86 -30.14
CA ILE A 276 0.66 -9.71 -29.61
C ILE A 276 0.10 -8.86 -30.76
N ASP A 277 0.92 -8.55 -31.76
CA ASP A 277 0.50 -7.79 -32.93
C ASP A 277 -0.70 -8.45 -33.65
N HIS A 278 -0.63 -9.77 -33.85
CA HIS A 278 -1.74 -10.55 -34.39
C HIS A 278 -3.01 -10.45 -33.54
N ALA A 279 -2.89 -10.57 -32.20
CA ALA A 279 -4.01 -10.47 -31.29
C ALA A 279 -4.65 -9.06 -31.32
N ILE A 280 -3.84 -8.01 -31.31
CA ILE A 280 -4.28 -6.62 -31.46
C ILE A 280 -5.00 -6.43 -32.81
N GLY A 281 -4.46 -7.00 -33.89
CA GLY A 281 -5.09 -6.96 -35.21
C GLY A 281 -6.52 -7.52 -35.19
N ARG A 282 -6.75 -8.66 -34.53
CA ARG A 282 -8.07 -9.26 -34.38
C ARG A 282 -9.06 -8.34 -33.67
N VAL A 283 -8.62 -7.71 -32.56
CA VAL A 283 -9.47 -6.77 -31.82
C VAL A 283 -9.81 -5.53 -32.64
N ILE A 284 -8.83 -4.98 -33.41
CA ILE A 284 -9.06 -3.82 -34.30
C ILE A 284 -10.02 -4.20 -35.45
N ASP A 285 -9.85 -5.38 -36.05
CA ASP A 285 -10.72 -5.85 -37.13
C ASP A 285 -12.17 -6.02 -36.60
N GLU A 286 -12.33 -6.49 -35.37
CA GLU A 286 -13.65 -6.58 -34.73
C GLU A 286 -14.28 -5.21 -34.45
N LEU A 287 -13.50 -4.23 -33.96
CA LEU A 287 -13.96 -2.85 -33.82
C LEU A 287 -14.50 -2.29 -35.13
N LYS A 288 -13.78 -2.53 -36.24
CA LYS A 288 -14.21 -2.10 -37.57
C LYS A 288 -15.49 -2.79 -38.03
N SER A 289 -15.60 -4.11 -37.82
CA SER A 289 -16.79 -4.88 -38.18
C SER A 289 -18.04 -4.38 -37.47
N LYS A 290 -17.88 -3.84 -36.25
CA LYS A 290 -18.96 -3.28 -35.42
C LYS A 290 -19.19 -1.77 -35.65
N GLY A 291 -18.37 -1.11 -36.48
CA GLY A 291 -18.46 0.32 -36.74
C GLY A 291 -18.02 1.23 -35.59
N MET A 292 -17.33 0.68 -34.59
CA MET A 292 -16.86 1.42 -33.40
C MET A 292 -15.48 2.04 -33.58
N ASP A 293 -14.75 1.70 -34.63
CA ASP A 293 -13.37 2.12 -34.89
C ASP A 293 -13.18 3.63 -35.05
N LYS A 294 -14.23 4.33 -35.52
CA LYS A 294 -14.19 5.79 -35.79
C LYS A 294 -14.20 6.64 -34.50
N ASN A 295 -14.68 6.09 -33.39
CA ASN A 295 -14.74 6.76 -32.07
C ASN A 295 -14.02 5.97 -30.97
N THR A 296 -13.01 5.15 -31.30
CA THR A 296 -12.24 4.39 -30.32
C THR A 296 -10.78 4.84 -30.33
N VAL A 297 -10.33 5.43 -29.21
CA VAL A 297 -8.93 5.76 -28.96
C VAL A 297 -8.19 4.50 -28.52
N ILE A 298 -7.01 4.25 -29.11
CA ILE A 298 -6.17 3.10 -28.79
C ILE A 298 -4.84 3.60 -28.23
N ILE A 299 -4.49 3.11 -27.04
CA ILE A 299 -3.20 3.34 -26.38
C ILE A 299 -2.47 2.01 -26.33
N TYR A 300 -1.21 2.00 -26.76
CA TYR A 300 -0.31 0.86 -26.67
C TYR A 300 0.93 1.23 -25.88
N MET A 301 1.28 0.44 -24.85
CA MET A 301 2.46 0.67 -24.01
C MET A 301 2.98 -0.66 -23.44
N ALA A 302 4.25 -0.69 -23.01
CA ALA A 302 4.77 -1.75 -22.15
C ALA A 302 4.89 -1.28 -20.70
N ASP A 303 4.77 -2.23 -19.74
CA ASP A 303 4.86 -1.95 -18.31
C ASP A 303 6.29 -1.72 -17.81
N ASN A 304 7.28 -2.24 -18.53
CA ASN A 304 8.72 -1.96 -18.34
C ASN A 304 9.52 -2.42 -19.56
N GLY A 305 10.75 -1.94 -19.63
CA GLY A 305 11.73 -2.41 -20.63
C GLY A 305 12.26 -3.81 -20.30
N TYR A 306 13.21 -4.28 -21.13
CA TYR A 306 13.81 -5.59 -20.98
C TYR A 306 15.23 -5.60 -21.57
N TYR A 307 16.20 -6.21 -20.89
CA TYR A 307 17.58 -6.25 -21.36
C TYR A 307 17.78 -7.12 -22.60
N ALA A 308 17.09 -8.23 -22.70
CA ALA A 308 17.20 -9.15 -23.86
C ALA A 308 18.65 -9.41 -24.26
N ALA A 309 19.49 -9.83 -23.32
CA ALA A 309 20.94 -10.06 -23.41
C ALA A 309 21.84 -8.80 -23.49
N SER A 310 21.31 -7.61 -23.70
CA SER A 310 22.13 -6.39 -23.67
C SER A 310 22.93 -6.28 -22.36
N ARG A 311 24.17 -5.81 -22.43
CA ARG A 311 25.11 -5.64 -21.28
C ARG A 311 25.42 -6.94 -20.54
N GLY A 312 25.15 -8.12 -21.11
CA GLY A 312 25.27 -9.40 -20.40
C GLY A 312 24.20 -9.59 -19.31
N PHE A 313 23.06 -8.92 -19.42
CA PHE A 313 21.93 -8.96 -18.52
C PHE A 313 20.66 -9.53 -19.14
N ALA A 314 19.75 -10.02 -18.30
CA ALA A 314 18.40 -10.41 -18.67
C ALA A 314 17.43 -10.01 -17.53
N GLY A 315 16.30 -9.46 -17.88
CA GLY A 315 15.33 -8.89 -16.94
C GLY A 315 15.27 -7.37 -17.06
N LYS A 316 15.17 -6.68 -15.92
CA LYS A 316 14.90 -5.24 -15.81
C LYS A 316 15.49 -4.70 -14.49
N TRP A 317 14.82 -3.79 -13.80
CA TRP A 317 15.06 -3.30 -12.43
C TRP A 317 16.14 -2.24 -12.27
N SER A 318 17.14 -2.14 -13.13
CA SER A 318 18.21 -1.14 -12.98
C SER A 318 17.91 0.16 -13.75
N HIS A 319 18.78 1.14 -13.58
CA HIS A 319 18.61 2.51 -14.07
C HIS A 319 18.81 2.71 -15.57
N TYR A 320 19.33 1.71 -16.30
CA TYR A 320 19.65 1.85 -17.73
C TYR A 320 18.42 1.98 -18.63
N GLU A 321 18.61 2.63 -19.81
CA GLU A 321 17.52 2.84 -20.77
C GLU A 321 16.84 1.53 -21.20
N GLU A 322 17.59 0.42 -21.30
CA GLU A 322 17.02 -0.89 -21.64
C GLU A 322 15.95 -1.36 -20.65
N SER A 323 16.06 -0.94 -19.40
CA SER A 323 15.12 -1.28 -18.35
C SER A 323 13.93 -0.31 -18.26
N GLN A 324 14.15 0.98 -18.56
CA GLN A 324 13.18 2.05 -18.31
C GLN A 324 12.42 2.51 -19.56
N ARG A 325 13.06 2.47 -20.76
CA ARG A 325 12.47 3.00 -21.98
C ARG A 325 11.57 1.97 -22.65
N VAL A 326 10.33 2.37 -22.91
CA VAL A 326 9.26 1.50 -23.40
C VAL A 326 8.61 2.07 -24.67
N PRO A 327 7.94 1.26 -25.50
CA PRO A 327 7.11 1.80 -26.56
C PRO A 327 5.89 2.50 -25.99
N LEU A 328 5.47 3.61 -26.61
CA LEU A 328 4.19 4.26 -26.36
C LEU A 328 3.63 4.79 -27.68
N ILE A 329 2.44 4.35 -28.02
CA ILE A 329 1.68 4.79 -29.20
C ILE A 329 0.29 5.19 -28.74
N ILE A 330 -0.21 6.34 -29.22
CA ILE A 330 -1.59 6.77 -29.02
C ILE A 330 -2.19 7.02 -30.39
N PHE A 331 -3.24 6.28 -30.72
CA PHE A 331 -4.04 6.44 -31.93
C PHE A 331 -5.41 6.99 -31.56
N ASP A 332 -5.73 8.19 -32.05
CA ASP A 332 -7.07 8.79 -31.94
C ASP A 332 -7.62 9.00 -33.36
N PRO A 333 -8.65 8.24 -33.76
CA PRO A 333 -9.23 8.37 -35.10
C PRO A 333 -9.94 9.70 -35.32
N ARG A 334 -10.20 10.48 -34.30
CA ARG A 334 -10.83 11.81 -34.38
C ARG A 334 -9.84 12.91 -34.69
N GLU A 335 -8.50 12.63 -34.56
CA GLU A 335 -7.47 13.60 -34.96
C GLU A 335 -7.51 13.94 -36.43
N LYS A 336 -7.22 15.21 -36.74
CA LYS A 336 -7.04 15.66 -38.13
C LYS A 336 -5.91 14.88 -38.79
N LYS A 337 -6.07 14.52 -40.06
CA LYS A 337 -5.09 13.72 -40.82
C LYS A 337 -3.67 14.32 -40.78
N ASP A 338 -3.55 15.65 -40.85
CA ASP A 338 -2.25 16.36 -40.84
C ASP A 338 -1.49 16.24 -39.49
N ASN A 339 -2.16 15.79 -38.46
CA ASN A 339 -1.56 15.57 -37.15
C ASN A 339 -1.13 14.11 -36.91
N ARG A 340 -1.53 13.19 -37.77
CA ARG A 340 -1.24 11.75 -37.63
C ARG A 340 0.17 11.39 -38.12
N GLY A 341 0.69 10.24 -37.69
CA GLY A 341 1.99 9.72 -38.08
C GLY A 341 3.20 10.51 -37.58
N LYS A 342 3.00 11.37 -36.58
CA LYS A 342 4.07 12.18 -35.99
C LYS A 342 4.79 11.45 -34.85
N LYS A 343 6.09 11.74 -34.74
CA LYS A 343 6.91 11.31 -33.60
C LYS A 343 6.99 12.43 -32.58
N GLU A 344 6.62 12.11 -31.32
CA GLU A 344 6.73 13.03 -30.22
C GLU A 344 8.07 12.83 -29.51
N LYS A 345 8.85 13.91 -29.40
CA LYS A 345 10.20 13.88 -28.81
C LYS A 345 10.22 14.23 -27.32
N GLY A 346 9.14 14.81 -26.78
CA GLY A 346 9.05 15.15 -25.37
C GLY A 346 8.99 13.91 -24.50
N ILE A 347 9.46 14.02 -23.26
CA ILE A 347 9.37 12.94 -22.27
C ILE A 347 7.89 12.61 -22.00
N ALA A 348 7.53 11.35 -22.08
CA ALA A 348 6.25 10.78 -21.69
C ALA A 348 6.48 9.64 -20.70
N LEU A 349 5.60 9.47 -19.72
CA LEU A 349 5.80 8.54 -18.62
C LEU A 349 4.60 7.60 -18.45
N ASN A 350 4.83 6.43 -17.83
CA ASN A 350 3.74 5.55 -17.42
C ASN A 350 2.75 6.25 -16.45
N VAL A 351 3.22 7.18 -15.64
CA VAL A 351 2.38 7.98 -14.74
C VAL A 351 1.43 8.93 -15.47
N ASP A 352 1.71 9.23 -16.75
CA ASP A 352 0.89 10.10 -17.62
C ASP A 352 -0.34 9.37 -18.21
N ILE A 353 -0.40 8.04 -18.14
CA ILE A 353 -1.45 7.25 -18.79
C ILE A 353 -2.81 7.44 -18.11
N ALA A 354 -2.88 7.32 -16.79
CA ALA A 354 -4.15 7.54 -16.07
C ALA A 354 -4.71 8.95 -16.32
N PRO A 355 -3.94 10.06 -16.16
CA PRO A 355 -4.44 11.40 -16.49
C PRO A 355 -4.81 11.57 -17.96
N THR A 356 -4.16 10.85 -18.88
CA THR A 356 -4.50 10.89 -20.31
C THR A 356 -5.86 10.22 -20.56
N ILE A 357 -6.09 9.04 -19.99
CA ILE A 357 -7.37 8.33 -20.12
C ILE A 357 -8.51 9.15 -19.50
N VAL A 358 -8.31 9.69 -18.30
CA VAL A 358 -9.31 10.53 -17.60
C VAL A 358 -9.64 11.79 -18.41
N ALA A 359 -8.64 12.46 -19.00
CA ALA A 359 -8.85 13.62 -19.85
C ALA A 359 -9.56 13.29 -21.17
N LEU A 360 -9.24 12.15 -21.81
CA LEU A 360 -9.92 11.68 -23.03
C LEU A 360 -11.40 11.37 -22.77
N ALA A 361 -11.72 10.86 -21.58
CA ALA A 361 -13.08 10.58 -21.13
C ALA A 361 -13.85 11.85 -20.73
N GLY A 362 -13.20 13.02 -20.65
CA GLY A 362 -13.81 14.25 -20.12
C GLY A 362 -14.10 14.23 -18.61
N ALA A 363 -13.56 13.26 -17.89
CA ALA A 363 -13.76 13.10 -16.46
C ALA A 363 -12.93 14.12 -15.65
N ARG A 364 -13.38 14.41 -14.42
CA ARG A 364 -12.65 15.31 -13.52
C ARG A 364 -11.32 14.69 -13.09
N MET A 365 -10.24 15.45 -13.31
CA MET A 365 -8.89 15.06 -12.92
C MET A 365 -8.72 15.12 -11.38
N PRO A 366 -8.28 14.05 -10.69
CA PRO A 366 -7.92 14.12 -9.29
C PRO A 366 -6.73 15.05 -9.04
N GLU A 367 -6.80 15.83 -7.98
CA GLU A 367 -5.70 16.74 -7.58
C GLU A 367 -4.42 16.00 -7.21
N GLY A 368 -4.55 14.75 -6.73
CA GLY A 368 -3.42 13.90 -6.34
C GLY A 368 -2.62 13.30 -7.49
N TYR A 369 -3.10 13.40 -8.75
CA TYR A 369 -2.38 12.84 -9.89
C TYR A 369 -1.03 13.54 -10.09
N GLN A 370 0.01 12.74 -10.37
CA GLN A 370 1.39 13.21 -10.49
C GLN A 370 1.90 13.22 -11.94
N GLY A 371 1.18 12.53 -12.82
CA GLY A 371 1.37 12.60 -14.27
C GLY A 371 0.60 13.75 -14.91
N ARG A 372 0.89 14.00 -16.18
CA ARG A 372 0.15 14.97 -17.01
C ARG A 372 -0.63 14.26 -18.11
N SER A 373 -1.70 14.87 -18.58
CA SER A 373 -2.38 14.35 -19.75
C SER A 373 -1.56 14.59 -21.04
N LEU A 374 -1.43 13.55 -21.86
CA LEU A 374 -0.83 13.61 -23.19
C LEU A 374 -1.86 14.01 -24.27
N SER A 375 -3.15 14.15 -23.94
CA SER A 375 -4.23 14.48 -24.87
C SER A 375 -4.07 15.87 -25.52
N SER A 376 -3.44 16.82 -24.85
CA SER A 376 -3.15 18.15 -25.39
C SER A 376 -2.14 18.10 -26.56
N SER A 377 -1.21 17.14 -26.51
CA SER A 377 -0.28 16.87 -27.63
C SER A 377 -1.06 16.35 -28.84
N LEU A 378 -2.08 15.50 -28.62
CA LEU A 378 -2.94 14.96 -29.66
C LEU A 378 -3.73 16.07 -30.38
N ALA A 379 -4.25 17.03 -29.63
CA ALA A 379 -5.00 18.16 -30.20
C ALA A 379 -4.14 19.20 -30.93
N GLY A 380 -2.81 19.03 -31.00
CA GLY A 380 -1.89 20.03 -31.52
C GLY A 380 -1.83 21.33 -30.69
N LYS A 381 -2.45 21.33 -29.53
CA LYS A 381 -2.51 22.43 -28.58
C LYS A 381 -1.58 22.13 -27.41
N VAL A 382 -0.26 22.23 -27.62
CA VAL A 382 0.72 22.06 -26.52
C VAL A 382 0.56 23.23 -25.55
N LYS A 383 -0.29 23.11 -24.55
CA LYS A 383 -0.29 23.97 -23.39
C LYS A 383 0.68 23.38 -22.36
N GLY A 384 1.87 23.94 -22.27
CA GLY A 384 2.94 23.56 -21.33
C GLY A 384 4.12 22.84 -22.00
N LYS A 385 5.34 23.12 -21.54
CA LYS A 385 6.55 22.38 -21.94
C LYS A 385 6.49 20.96 -21.37
N ALA A 386 6.91 19.95 -22.13
CA ALA A 386 7.18 18.63 -21.59
C ALA A 386 8.13 18.74 -20.40
N PRO A 387 8.02 17.86 -19.39
CA PRO A 387 8.96 17.89 -18.27
C PRO A 387 10.38 17.73 -18.81
N GLN A 388 11.31 18.52 -18.28
CA GLN A 388 12.72 18.45 -18.68
C GLN A 388 13.44 17.27 -18.01
N ASP A 389 12.90 16.79 -16.91
CA ASP A 389 13.37 15.65 -16.14
C ASP A 389 12.20 14.89 -15.48
N PHE A 390 12.49 13.69 -15.00
CA PHE A 390 11.56 12.92 -14.16
C PHE A 390 12.31 12.10 -13.12
N PHE A 391 11.62 11.81 -12.02
CA PHE A 391 12.10 10.92 -10.99
C PHE A 391 11.90 9.47 -11.39
N CYS A 392 12.86 8.62 -11.09
CA CYS A 392 12.79 7.18 -11.32
C CYS A 392 13.40 6.41 -10.15
N GLU A 393 12.87 5.22 -9.88
CA GLU A 393 13.29 4.45 -8.72
C GLU A 393 13.01 2.95 -8.88
N HIS A 394 13.60 2.16 -7.97
CA HIS A 394 13.25 0.77 -7.76
C HIS A 394 13.35 0.45 -6.26
N ARG A 395 12.25 0.02 -5.65
CA ARG A 395 12.14 -0.11 -4.19
C ARG A 395 11.84 -1.52 -3.69
N MET A 396 11.71 -2.50 -4.59
CA MET A 396 11.42 -3.87 -4.18
C MET A 396 12.47 -4.40 -3.20
N ASN A 397 12.02 -4.95 -2.07
CA ASN A 397 12.92 -5.57 -1.10
C ASN A 397 13.33 -6.99 -1.55
N ASN A 398 14.46 -7.07 -2.27
CA ASN A 398 15.05 -8.32 -2.74
C ASN A 398 16.57 -8.20 -2.75
N ARG A 399 17.27 -9.13 -2.10
CA ARG A 399 18.75 -9.10 -1.95
C ARG A 399 19.50 -9.14 -3.28
N SER A 400 18.93 -9.80 -4.31
CA SER A 400 19.54 -9.92 -5.64
C SER A 400 19.11 -8.83 -6.62
N ILE A 401 18.31 -7.86 -6.17
CA ILE A 401 17.82 -6.74 -6.97
C ILE A 401 18.08 -5.45 -6.19
N PRO A 402 19.20 -4.75 -6.46
CA PRO A 402 19.58 -3.56 -5.72
C PRO A 402 18.57 -2.42 -5.87
N LYS A 403 18.21 -1.78 -4.76
CA LYS A 403 17.35 -0.60 -4.76
C LYS A 403 18.12 0.63 -5.18
N TRP A 404 17.44 1.50 -5.91
CA TRP A 404 18.00 2.76 -6.38
C TRP A 404 16.91 3.81 -6.59
N GLU A 405 17.36 5.06 -6.67
CA GLU A 405 16.56 6.21 -7.07
C GLU A 405 17.39 7.13 -7.96
N GLY A 406 16.73 7.95 -8.77
CA GLY A 406 17.45 8.82 -9.70
C GLY A 406 16.58 9.86 -10.39
N VAL A 407 17.23 10.63 -11.24
CA VAL A 407 16.60 11.64 -12.12
C VAL A 407 17.11 11.45 -13.52
N ARG A 408 16.17 11.34 -14.48
CA ARG A 408 16.48 11.26 -15.91
C ARG A 408 15.96 12.52 -16.60
N GLY A 409 16.87 13.38 -17.06
CA GLY A 409 16.58 14.55 -17.88
C GLY A 409 16.81 14.28 -19.38
N GLU A 410 16.57 15.28 -20.25
CA GLU A 410 16.81 15.13 -21.70
C GLU A 410 18.25 14.76 -22.03
N ARG A 411 19.22 15.33 -21.29
CA ARG A 411 20.65 15.11 -21.54
C ARG A 411 21.33 14.30 -20.46
N PHE A 412 21.04 14.55 -19.20
CA PHE A 412 21.75 13.89 -18.10
C PHE A 412 20.86 12.92 -17.36
N LYS A 413 21.43 11.80 -16.97
CA LYS A 413 20.82 10.82 -16.06
C LYS A 413 21.71 10.62 -14.84
N TYR A 414 21.07 10.71 -13.65
CA TYR A 414 21.68 10.41 -12.37
C TYR A 414 20.95 9.25 -11.71
N ALA A 415 21.68 8.31 -11.12
CA ALA A 415 21.12 7.23 -10.31
C ALA A 415 21.98 6.97 -9.07
N ARG A 416 21.32 6.70 -7.93
CA ARG A 416 21.96 6.37 -6.67
C ARG A 416 21.44 5.05 -6.13
N TYR A 417 22.34 4.09 -5.92
CA TYR A 417 22.08 2.83 -5.24
C TYR A 417 22.36 3.02 -3.75
N TYR A 418 21.34 3.42 -3.00
CA TYR A 418 21.47 3.95 -1.65
C TYR A 418 21.66 2.90 -0.55
N GLU A 419 21.46 1.62 -0.85
CA GLU A 419 21.71 0.50 0.08
C GLU A 419 23.15 -0.06 -0.05
N GLN A 420 23.95 0.43 -0.98
CA GLN A 420 25.37 0.10 -1.04
C GLN A 420 26.12 0.89 0.04
N ASP A 421 27.22 0.35 0.56
CA ASP A 421 28.07 1.01 1.57
C ASP A 421 29.51 1.12 1.05
N PRO A 422 29.97 2.33 0.71
CA PRO A 422 29.20 3.57 0.58
C PRO A 422 28.17 3.53 -0.57
N PRO A 423 27.14 4.41 -0.56
CA PRO A 423 26.19 4.49 -1.66
C PRO A 423 26.89 4.67 -3.01
N PHE A 424 26.46 3.89 -4.02
CA PHE A 424 27.06 3.92 -5.34
C PHE A 424 26.26 4.79 -6.29
N GLU A 425 26.92 5.64 -7.06
CA GLU A 425 26.28 6.61 -7.93
C GLU A 425 26.69 6.47 -9.39
N PHE A 426 25.78 6.81 -10.28
CA PHE A 426 25.98 6.94 -11.72
C PHE A 426 25.60 8.34 -12.19
N LEU A 427 26.39 8.89 -13.11
CA LEU A 427 26.08 10.07 -13.89
C LEU A 427 26.40 9.80 -15.35
N HIS A 428 25.41 9.92 -16.23
CA HIS A 428 25.57 9.74 -17.67
C HIS A 428 25.19 11.01 -18.43
N ASP A 429 25.95 11.38 -19.47
CA ASP A 429 25.57 12.39 -20.47
C ASP A 429 25.03 11.68 -21.71
N LEU A 430 23.72 11.54 -21.79
CA LEU A 430 23.02 10.81 -22.86
C LEU A 430 23.18 11.43 -24.25
N LYS A 431 23.66 12.69 -24.34
CA LYS A 431 23.93 13.34 -25.61
C LYS A 431 25.27 12.86 -26.21
N SER A 432 26.30 12.74 -25.40
CA SER A 432 27.62 12.28 -25.81
C SER A 432 27.78 10.77 -25.71
N ASP A 433 27.05 10.14 -24.79
CA ASP A 433 27.04 8.70 -24.54
C ASP A 433 25.61 8.16 -24.39
N PRO A 434 24.87 8.04 -25.47
CA PRO A 434 23.48 7.53 -25.45
C PRO A 434 23.38 6.06 -25.02
N MET A 435 24.52 5.37 -24.96
CA MET A 435 24.60 3.96 -24.52
C MET A 435 24.99 3.81 -23.05
N GLU A 436 25.16 4.90 -22.30
CA GLU A 436 25.44 4.87 -20.85
C GLU A 436 26.65 3.98 -20.51
N LEU A 437 27.71 4.06 -21.29
CA LEU A 437 28.94 3.27 -21.10
C LEU A 437 29.89 3.92 -20.08
N LYS A 438 29.89 5.26 -20.01
CA LYS A 438 30.79 6.04 -19.18
C LYS A 438 30.07 6.58 -17.94
N ASN A 439 30.54 6.20 -16.77
CA ASN A 439 30.08 6.82 -15.52
C ASN A 439 30.93 8.07 -15.23
N LEU A 440 30.30 9.24 -15.20
CA LEU A 440 30.92 10.55 -15.03
C LEU A 440 30.95 11.02 -13.56
N VAL A 441 30.58 10.20 -12.61
CA VAL A 441 30.45 10.59 -11.19
C VAL A 441 31.74 11.13 -10.58
N ASN A 442 32.89 10.66 -11.05
CA ASN A 442 34.22 11.10 -10.62
C ASN A 442 34.88 12.09 -11.57
N ASP A 443 34.19 12.56 -12.61
CA ASP A 443 34.73 13.52 -13.56
C ASP A 443 34.61 14.95 -13.01
N PRO A 444 35.73 15.66 -12.74
CA PRO A 444 35.68 17.02 -12.19
C PRO A 444 34.91 18.01 -13.04
N ALA A 445 34.88 17.81 -14.38
CA ALA A 445 34.14 18.68 -15.30
C ALA A 445 32.61 18.59 -15.10
N HIS A 446 32.12 17.55 -14.46
CA HIS A 446 30.70 17.30 -14.25
C HIS A 446 30.27 17.46 -12.77
N LYS A 447 31.16 17.92 -11.89
CA LYS A 447 30.90 18.06 -10.43
C LYS A 447 29.65 18.91 -10.13
N GLU A 448 29.51 20.07 -10.73
CA GLU A 448 28.37 20.96 -10.49
C GLU A 448 27.07 20.31 -10.94
N LYS A 449 27.06 19.63 -12.09
CA LYS A 449 25.88 18.92 -12.61
C LYS A 449 25.50 17.73 -11.71
N LEU A 450 26.49 17.03 -11.17
CA LEU A 450 26.27 15.95 -10.22
C LEU A 450 25.55 16.48 -8.95
N GLU A 451 26.05 17.58 -8.37
CA GLU A 451 25.46 18.18 -7.17
C GLU A 451 24.03 18.72 -7.43
N GLU A 452 23.79 19.30 -8.59
CA GLU A 452 22.45 19.73 -9.02
C GLU A 452 21.47 18.53 -9.04
N LEU A 453 21.87 17.43 -9.69
CA LEU A 453 21.01 16.25 -9.84
C LEU A 453 20.82 15.48 -8.53
N ARG A 454 21.82 15.44 -7.65
CA ARG A 454 21.68 14.93 -6.28
C ARG A 454 20.60 15.69 -5.50
N LYS A 455 20.68 17.03 -5.50
CA LYS A 455 19.68 17.90 -4.86
C LYS A 455 18.30 17.70 -5.48
N ARG A 456 18.23 17.61 -6.81
CA ARG A 456 16.96 17.37 -7.52
C ARG A 456 16.33 16.02 -7.16
N CYS A 457 17.13 14.96 -7.11
CA CYS A 457 16.68 13.62 -6.72
C CYS A 457 16.12 13.62 -5.29
N ILE A 458 16.83 14.23 -4.33
CA ILE A 458 16.37 14.35 -2.94
C ILE A 458 15.05 15.15 -2.86
N ALA A 459 14.95 16.24 -3.59
CA ALA A 459 13.74 17.07 -3.58
C ALA A 459 12.53 16.33 -4.13
N LEU A 460 12.68 15.61 -5.25
CA LEU A 460 11.60 14.83 -5.85
C LEU A 460 11.20 13.64 -4.96
N SER A 461 12.17 12.91 -4.39
CA SER A 461 11.87 11.82 -3.49
C SER A 461 11.10 12.30 -2.25
N ALA A 462 11.49 13.42 -1.66
CA ALA A 462 10.79 14.04 -0.54
C ALA A 462 9.38 14.52 -0.92
N GLN A 463 9.20 15.09 -2.11
CA GLN A 463 7.90 15.51 -2.63
C GLN A 463 6.90 14.34 -2.65
N TYR A 464 7.31 13.20 -3.22
CA TYR A 464 6.43 12.02 -3.34
C TYR A 464 6.22 11.30 -2.00
N ASP A 465 7.20 11.29 -1.11
CA ASP A 465 7.04 10.81 0.27
C ASP A 465 6.05 11.69 1.06
N ASN A 466 6.12 13.01 0.89
CA ASN A 466 5.18 13.93 1.55
C ASN A 466 3.75 13.74 1.04
N GLN A 467 3.56 13.48 -0.27
CA GLN A 467 2.22 13.17 -0.79
C GLN A 467 1.65 11.91 -0.13
N ALA A 468 2.44 10.85 0.02
CA ALA A 468 1.99 9.63 0.71
C ALA A 468 1.59 9.89 2.17
N LYS A 469 2.32 10.79 2.87
CA LYS A 469 1.95 11.21 4.24
C LYS A 469 0.64 11.98 4.27
N GLU A 470 0.41 12.89 3.32
CA GLU A 470 -0.87 13.61 3.22
C GLU A 470 -2.03 12.66 2.91
N ASP A 471 -1.81 11.67 2.04
CA ASP A 471 -2.81 10.64 1.74
C ASP A 471 -3.11 9.76 2.97
N SER A 472 -2.10 9.44 3.80
CA SER A 472 -2.29 8.79 5.11
C SER A 472 -3.24 9.60 6.01
N LYS A 473 -3.04 10.91 6.11
CA LYS A 473 -3.93 11.81 6.87
C LYS A 473 -5.34 11.85 6.28
N ARG A 474 -5.47 11.88 4.94
CA ARG A 474 -6.79 11.84 4.26
C ARG A 474 -7.57 10.57 4.62
N VAL A 475 -6.89 9.41 4.69
CA VAL A 475 -7.48 8.14 5.12
C VAL A 475 -7.98 8.23 6.57
N LEU A 476 -7.16 8.74 7.50
CA LEU A 476 -7.55 8.87 8.92
C LEU A 476 -8.72 9.83 9.14
N LYS A 477 -8.77 10.95 8.41
CA LYS A 477 -9.91 11.88 8.47
C LYS A 477 -11.23 11.20 8.10
N LYS A 478 -11.25 10.33 7.08
CA LYS A 478 -12.45 9.55 6.73
C LYS A 478 -12.96 8.69 7.88
N VAL A 479 -12.05 8.14 8.70
CA VAL A 479 -12.39 7.36 9.92
C VAL A 479 -13.05 8.24 10.97
N GLN A 480 -12.46 9.41 11.24
CA GLN A 480 -12.95 10.34 12.29
C GLN A 480 -14.35 10.89 11.99
N PHE A 481 -14.68 11.11 10.73
CA PHE A 481 -15.97 11.68 10.33
C PHE A 481 -17.05 10.64 10.03
N GLY A 482 -16.81 9.34 10.31
CA GLY A 482 -17.79 8.28 10.03
C GLY A 482 -18.15 8.12 8.55
N LEU A 483 -17.35 8.69 7.64
CA LEU A 483 -17.57 8.67 6.19
C LEU A 483 -17.22 7.33 5.53
N LEU A 484 -16.81 6.35 6.33
CA LEU A 484 -16.65 4.97 5.88
C LEU A 484 -18.00 4.27 6.08
N ASP A 485 -18.75 4.13 5.01
CA ASP A 485 -19.94 3.29 4.99
C ASP A 485 -19.64 1.91 5.57
N ALA A 486 -20.42 1.51 6.57
CA ALA A 486 -20.24 0.26 7.31
C ALA A 486 -20.41 -1.02 6.43
N GLY A 487 -20.64 -0.85 5.13
CA GLY A 487 -20.91 -1.92 4.16
C GLY A 487 -19.82 -2.24 3.16
N ASN A 488 -18.86 -1.35 2.87
CA ASN A 488 -18.05 -1.57 1.65
C ASN A 488 -16.58 -1.19 1.75
N HIS A 489 -15.81 -1.04 2.55
CA HIS A 489 -14.36 -0.79 2.63
C HIS A 489 -13.90 -0.28 4.01
N GLY A 490 -13.76 -1.20 4.89
CA GLY A 490 -12.79 -0.99 5.92
C GLY A 490 -13.41 -0.58 7.25
N SER A 491 -13.49 -1.58 8.10
CA SER A 491 -13.45 -1.37 9.54
C SER A 491 -12.40 -0.32 9.87
N THR A 492 -12.56 0.39 10.97
CA THR A 492 -11.55 1.32 11.52
C THR A 492 -10.14 0.71 11.49
N GLU A 493 -10.01 -0.60 11.71
CA GLU A 493 -8.76 -1.36 11.62
C GLU A 493 -8.17 -1.36 10.19
N GLY A 494 -9.00 -1.53 9.19
CA GLY A 494 -8.59 -1.49 7.78
C GLY A 494 -8.01 -0.13 7.40
N ALA A 495 -8.68 0.95 7.78
CA ALA A 495 -8.22 2.31 7.49
C ALA A 495 -6.93 2.68 8.24
N ILE A 496 -6.80 2.27 9.52
CA ILE A 496 -5.56 2.46 10.27
C ILE A 496 -4.40 1.70 9.60
N THR A 497 -4.66 0.47 9.16
CA THR A 497 -3.67 -0.34 8.44
C THR A 497 -3.25 0.32 7.11
N GLU A 498 -4.21 0.90 6.38
CA GLU A 498 -3.95 1.64 5.14
C GLU A 498 -3.12 2.90 5.39
N ALA A 499 -3.49 3.68 6.39
CA ALA A 499 -2.75 4.89 6.76
C ALA A 499 -1.29 4.56 7.13
N LEU A 500 -1.05 3.48 7.88
CA LEU A 500 0.30 3.02 8.24
C LEU A 500 1.06 2.40 7.06
N ALA A 501 0.38 1.89 6.04
CA ALA A 501 1.02 1.45 4.81
C ALA A 501 1.53 2.64 3.98
N LEU A 502 0.81 3.76 4.00
CA LEU A 502 1.19 5.02 3.34
C LEU A 502 2.26 5.78 4.15
N ASP A 503 2.09 5.87 5.47
CA ASP A 503 3.06 6.49 6.39
C ASP A 503 3.28 5.61 7.64
N PRO A 504 4.31 4.76 7.65
CA PRO A 504 4.62 3.88 8.79
C PRO A 504 4.99 4.60 10.09
N GLU A 505 5.26 5.92 10.01
CA GLU A 505 5.63 6.77 11.15
C GLU A 505 4.50 7.74 11.56
N SER A 506 3.30 7.64 10.96
CA SER A 506 2.14 8.45 11.32
C SER A 506 1.80 8.29 12.79
N LYS A 507 1.98 9.36 13.56
CA LYS A 507 1.76 9.37 15.02
C LYS A 507 0.29 9.12 15.35
N GLU A 508 -0.59 9.71 14.58
CA GLU A 508 -2.04 9.57 14.71
C GLU A 508 -2.48 8.12 14.43
N ALA A 509 -1.94 7.49 13.40
CA ALA A 509 -2.26 6.11 13.04
C ALA A 509 -1.67 5.11 14.04
N LEU A 510 -0.43 5.33 14.52
CA LEU A 510 0.18 4.52 15.57
C LEU A 510 -0.62 4.61 16.87
N LEU A 511 -1.05 5.82 17.26
CA LEU A 511 -1.87 6.03 18.45
C LEU A 511 -3.22 5.31 18.32
N ALA A 512 -3.90 5.44 17.19
CA ALA A 512 -5.17 4.77 16.94
C ALA A 512 -5.04 3.25 16.93
N ARG A 513 -3.92 2.69 16.43
CA ARG A 513 -3.67 1.25 16.46
C ARG A 513 -3.34 0.73 17.85
N ALA A 514 -2.60 1.50 18.64
CA ALA A 514 -2.34 1.18 20.04
C ALA A 514 -3.66 1.13 20.83
N ASP A 515 -4.55 2.15 20.67
CA ASP A 515 -5.89 2.16 21.28
C ASP A 515 -6.71 0.92 20.93
N MET A 516 -6.71 0.55 19.65
CA MET A 516 -7.43 -0.63 19.17
C MET A 516 -6.90 -1.92 19.80
N HIS A 517 -5.59 -2.07 19.89
CA HIS A 517 -4.95 -3.25 20.48
C HIS A 517 -5.17 -3.31 21.99
N GLU A 518 -5.12 -2.18 22.70
CA GLU A 518 -5.43 -2.12 24.13
C GLU A 518 -6.88 -2.53 24.43
N ARG A 519 -7.85 -2.02 23.65
CA ARG A 519 -9.28 -2.43 23.78
C ARG A 519 -9.51 -3.92 23.53
N LYS A 520 -8.69 -4.55 22.66
CA LYS A 520 -8.73 -5.99 22.38
C LYS A 520 -7.97 -6.82 23.43
N GLY A 521 -7.25 -6.19 24.38
CA GLY A 521 -6.35 -6.87 25.32
C GLY A 521 -5.03 -7.34 24.70
N ASP A 522 -4.72 -6.93 23.48
CA ASP A 522 -3.48 -7.26 22.75
C ASP A 522 -2.32 -6.33 23.17
N PHE A 523 -2.04 -6.26 24.47
CA PHE A 523 -1.08 -5.29 25.02
C PHE A 523 0.32 -5.39 24.43
N GLY A 524 0.77 -6.60 24.07
CA GLY A 524 2.06 -6.79 23.40
C GLY A 524 2.13 -6.11 22.02
N LYS A 525 1.04 -6.08 21.26
CA LYS A 525 0.98 -5.36 19.99
C LYS A 525 0.89 -3.85 20.20
N ALA A 526 0.12 -3.40 21.18
CA ALA A 526 0.03 -1.98 21.53
C ALA A 526 1.39 -1.40 21.92
N LEU A 527 2.22 -2.16 22.65
CA LEU A 527 3.56 -1.74 23.05
C LEU A 527 4.48 -1.46 21.86
N LEU A 528 4.36 -2.19 20.74
CA LEU A 528 5.16 -1.94 19.54
C LEU A 528 4.92 -0.54 18.97
N ASP A 529 3.69 -0.04 19.07
CA ASP A 529 3.33 1.30 18.61
C ASP A 529 3.66 2.37 19.63
N LEU A 530 3.40 2.10 20.93
CA LEU A 530 3.75 3.01 22.02
C LEU A 530 5.27 3.23 22.13
N ASP A 531 6.08 2.21 21.89
CA ASP A 531 7.55 2.36 21.86
C ASP A 531 8.02 3.31 20.75
N LYS A 532 7.40 3.22 19.55
CA LYS A 532 7.66 4.17 18.47
C LYS A 532 7.22 5.58 18.84
N LEU A 533 6.04 5.73 19.44
CA LEU A 533 5.49 7.02 19.83
C LEU A 533 6.33 7.70 20.90
N VAL A 534 6.74 6.99 21.95
CA VAL A 534 7.62 7.54 22.99
C VAL A 534 8.96 7.98 22.43
N LYS A 535 9.53 7.20 21.48
CA LYS A 535 10.77 7.59 20.78
C LYS A 535 10.59 8.82 19.91
N ALA A 536 9.46 8.93 19.20
CA ALA A 536 9.18 10.03 18.26
C ALA A 536 8.73 11.31 18.96
N LEU A 537 8.23 11.24 20.20
CA LEU A 537 7.66 12.32 20.97
C LEU A 537 8.20 12.33 22.42
N PRO A 538 9.52 12.51 22.64
CA PRO A 538 10.15 12.37 23.96
C PRO A 538 9.67 13.41 25.00
N GLY A 539 9.01 14.50 24.56
CA GLY A 539 8.47 15.54 25.45
C GLY A 539 7.00 15.32 25.85
N VAL A 540 6.36 14.20 25.45
CA VAL A 540 4.96 13.90 25.78
C VAL A 540 4.91 12.86 26.91
N ASP A 541 5.01 13.33 28.16
CA ASP A 541 5.11 12.48 29.34
C ASP A 541 3.90 11.52 29.52
N GLN A 542 2.72 11.90 29.03
CA GLN A 542 1.52 11.05 29.04
C GLN A 542 1.72 9.73 28.28
N LEU A 543 2.60 9.71 27.28
CA LEU A 543 2.93 8.47 26.57
C LEU A 543 3.73 7.51 27.46
N LEU A 544 4.59 8.02 28.36
CA LEU A 544 5.30 7.20 29.35
C LEU A 544 4.29 6.60 30.33
N GLN A 545 3.39 7.41 30.86
CA GLN A 545 2.33 6.95 31.75
C GLN A 545 1.49 5.84 31.08
N ARG A 546 1.06 6.07 29.85
CA ARG A 546 0.26 5.10 29.10
C ARG A 546 1.03 3.80 28.82
N ARG A 547 2.27 3.91 28.34
CA ARG A 547 3.12 2.75 28.07
C ARG A 547 3.40 1.95 29.36
N GLY A 548 3.61 2.63 30.47
CA GLY A 548 3.77 2.00 31.79
C GLY A 548 2.55 1.17 32.18
N VAL A 549 1.34 1.68 32.01
CA VAL A 549 0.08 0.94 32.24
C VAL A 549 -0.02 -0.26 31.29
N THR A 550 0.26 -0.08 30.01
CA THR A 550 0.21 -1.16 29.02
C THR A 550 1.25 -2.25 29.30
N ARG A 551 2.48 -1.86 29.74
CA ARG A 551 3.51 -2.79 30.20
C ARG A 551 3.07 -3.59 31.43
N PHE A 552 2.43 -2.92 32.39
CA PHE A 552 1.86 -3.58 33.57
C PHE A 552 0.84 -4.65 33.16
N PHE A 553 -0.12 -4.31 32.27
CA PHE A 553 -1.11 -5.27 31.79
C PHE A 553 -0.47 -6.38 30.94
N ASN A 554 0.62 -6.11 30.27
CA ASN A 554 1.37 -7.15 29.56
C ASN A 554 2.22 -8.04 30.48
N GLY A 555 2.38 -7.70 31.76
CA GLY A 555 3.15 -8.44 32.76
C GLY A 555 4.63 -8.02 32.84
N ASP A 556 5.02 -6.91 32.24
CA ASP A 556 6.36 -6.31 32.36
C ASP A 556 6.39 -5.27 33.49
N MET A 557 6.53 -5.76 34.72
CA MET A 557 6.50 -4.91 35.90
C MET A 557 7.69 -3.96 35.99
N LYS A 558 8.89 -4.42 35.62
CA LYS A 558 10.11 -3.58 35.65
C LYS A 558 10.06 -2.46 34.64
N GLY A 559 9.59 -2.78 33.42
CA GLY A 559 9.37 -1.79 32.39
C GLY A 559 8.29 -0.77 32.78
N ALA A 560 7.20 -1.21 33.44
CA ALA A 560 6.15 -0.33 33.92
C ALA A 560 6.69 0.64 34.98
N ILE A 561 7.45 0.17 35.97
CA ILE A 561 8.09 1.00 36.99
C ILE A 561 9.02 2.02 36.39
N SER A 562 9.86 1.61 35.42
CA SER A 562 10.77 2.52 34.72
C SER A 562 10.04 3.65 34.01
N ASP A 563 8.91 3.36 33.33
CA ASP A 563 8.11 4.38 32.65
C ASP A 563 7.41 5.30 33.65
N PHE A 564 6.86 4.76 34.75
CA PHE A 564 6.22 5.55 35.81
C PHE A 564 7.21 6.46 36.53
N ASP A 565 8.43 5.99 36.82
CA ASP A 565 9.48 6.79 37.44
C ASP A 565 9.94 7.91 36.48
N ALA A 566 10.05 7.64 35.18
CA ALA A 566 10.37 8.65 34.18
C ALA A 566 9.25 9.71 34.05
N TYR A 567 7.97 9.29 34.09
CA TYR A 567 6.84 10.21 34.10
C TYR A 567 6.85 11.09 35.35
N LEU A 568 7.05 10.51 36.54
CA LEU A 568 7.03 11.24 37.80
C LEU A 568 8.24 12.15 38.02
N LYS A 569 9.36 11.83 37.42
CA LYS A 569 10.54 12.73 37.41
C LYS A 569 10.18 14.10 36.81
N ASN A 570 9.38 14.13 35.78
CA ASN A 570 8.91 15.36 35.12
C ASN A 570 7.62 15.93 35.77
N ASN A 571 6.90 15.10 36.54
CA ASN A 571 5.62 15.45 37.16
C ASN A 571 5.60 15.08 38.65
N PRO A 572 6.47 15.64 39.53
CA PRO A 572 6.61 15.22 40.93
C PRO A 572 5.33 15.35 41.76
N SER A 573 4.51 16.36 41.49
CA SER A 573 3.23 16.57 42.17
C SER A 573 2.22 15.45 41.95
N ARG A 574 2.44 14.58 40.95
CA ARG A 574 1.58 13.42 40.68
C ARG A 574 1.97 12.20 41.46
N GLU A 575 3.08 12.19 42.18
CA GLU A 575 3.55 11.03 42.90
C GLU A 575 2.53 10.49 43.94
N PRO A 576 1.85 11.31 44.76
CA PRO A 576 0.83 10.81 45.68
C PRO A 576 -0.37 10.17 44.94
N HIS A 577 -0.69 10.61 43.75
CA HIS A 577 -1.80 10.08 42.93
C HIS A 577 -1.46 8.79 42.18
N HIS A 578 -0.20 8.32 42.25
CA HIS A 578 0.29 7.28 41.30
C HIS A 578 0.20 5.86 41.90
N TRP A 579 -0.99 5.43 42.30
CA TRP A 579 -1.25 4.10 42.84
C TRP A 579 -0.88 2.95 41.90
N GLN A 580 -0.93 3.15 40.56
CA GLN A 580 -0.49 2.14 39.57
C GLN A 580 0.96 1.72 39.76
N ARG A 581 1.85 2.65 40.17
CA ARG A 581 3.25 2.35 40.47
C ARG A 581 3.34 1.46 41.71
N GLY A 582 2.47 1.69 42.71
CA GLY A 582 2.35 0.83 43.88
C GLY A 582 1.99 -0.62 43.54
N LEU A 583 1.02 -0.81 42.64
CA LEU A 583 0.69 -2.14 42.14
C LEU A 583 1.88 -2.78 41.40
N ALA A 584 2.58 -2.01 40.55
CA ALA A 584 3.75 -2.51 39.84
C ALA A 584 4.87 -2.93 40.80
N TYR A 585 5.11 -2.17 41.87
CA TYR A 585 6.05 -2.55 42.95
C TYR A 585 5.64 -3.87 43.65
N TYR A 586 4.36 -4.06 43.97
CA TYR A 586 3.90 -5.32 44.58
C TYR A 586 4.21 -6.52 43.67
N TYR A 587 3.88 -6.45 42.42
CA TYR A 587 4.12 -7.56 41.46
C TYR A 587 5.60 -7.73 41.08
N ALA A 588 6.42 -6.68 41.19
CA ALA A 588 7.88 -6.74 41.00
C ALA A 588 8.64 -7.29 42.20
N GLY A 589 7.98 -7.44 43.38
CA GLY A 589 8.60 -7.86 44.65
C GLY A 589 9.30 -6.71 45.41
N GLU A 590 9.08 -5.45 44.99
CA GLU A 590 9.66 -4.24 45.61
C GLU A 590 8.71 -3.72 46.71
N TYR A 591 8.42 -4.56 47.71
CA TYR A 591 7.33 -4.36 48.69
C TYR A 591 7.50 -3.10 49.54
N GLU A 592 8.74 -2.77 49.97
CA GLU A 592 9.00 -1.57 50.79
C GLU A 592 8.68 -0.28 50.00
N LYS A 593 8.97 -0.26 48.69
CA LYS A 593 8.57 0.87 47.84
C LYS A 593 7.05 0.92 47.67
N GLY A 594 6.42 -0.25 47.55
CA GLY A 594 4.97 -0.37 47.52
C GLY A 594 4.29 0.19 48.78
N ILE A 595 4.80 -0.14 49.94
CA ILE A 595 4.31 0.39 51.23
C ILE A 595 4.33 1.92 51.19
N LYS A 596 5.49 2.51 50.89
CA LYS A 596 5.64 3.97 50.82
C LYS A 596 4.70 4.62 49.81
N GLN A 597 4.52 4.01 48.64
CA GLN A 597 3.65 4.55 47.61
C GLN A 597 2.18 4.56 48.05
N PHE A 598 1.73 3.53 48.75
CA PHE A 598 0.35 3.46 49.27
C PHE A 598 0.16 4.34 50.51
N GLU A 599 1.20 4.58 51.30
CA GLU A 599 1.16 5.52 52.45
C GLU A 599 0.98 6.96 51.92
N ILE A 600 1.78 7.43 50.99
CA ILE A 600 1.65 8.79 50.42
C ILE A 600 0.36 8.98 49.62
N HIS A 601 -0.25 7.93 49.10
CA HIS A 601 -1.55 8.00 48.43
C HIS A 601 -2.68 8.39 49.39
N GLN A 602 -2.56 8.10 50.68
CA GLN A 602 -3.53 8.52 51.71
C GLN A 602 -3.68 10.05 51.77
N ASP A 603 -2.63 10.83 51.46
CA ASP A 603 -2.67 12.29 51.49
C ASP A 603 -3.65 12.86 50.45
N VAL A 604 -3.94 12.10 49.38
CA VAL A 604 -4.79 12.54 48.27
C VAL A 604 -6.08 11.73 48.10
N ASN A 605 -6.14 10.53 48.71
CA ASN A 605 -7.33 9.66 48.67
C ASN A 605 -7.42 8.83 49.95
N SER A 606 -7.97 9.42 51.01
CA SER A 606 -8.05 8.82 52.36
C SER A 606 -9.17 7.80 52.53
N ASN A 607 -10.08 7.65 51.55
CA ASN A 607 -11.26 6.77 51.61
C ASN A 607 -11.25 5.66 50.55
N ASP A 608 -10.10 5.01 50.35
CA ASP A 608 -9.95 3.98 49.33
C ASP A 608 -9.52 2.63 49.97
N VAL A 609 -10.47 1.70 50.07
CA VAL A 609 -10.21 0.35 50.56
C VAL A 609 -9.21 -0.40 49.65
N GLU A 610 -9.19 -0.15 48.37
CA GLU A 610 -8.21 -0.76 47.46
C GLU A 610 -6.79 -0.39 47.91
N ASN A 611 -6.54 0.89 48.18
CA ASN A 611 -5.25 1.36 48.67
C ASN A 611 -4.85 0.69 49.99
N ALA A 612 -5.79 0.61 50.96
CA ALA A 612 -5.54 -0.04 52.23
C ALA A 612 -5.18 -1.53 52.08
N VAL A 613 -5.86 -2.23 51.17
CA VAL A 613 -5.60 -3.65 50.93
C VAL A 613 -4.25 -3.85 50.24
N TRP A 614 -3.91 -3.05 49.23
CA TRP A 614 -2.61 -3.19 48.57
C TRP A 614 -1.45 -2.81 49.49
N HIS A 615 -1.62 -1.82 50.37
CA HIS A 615 -0.68 -1.55 51.47
C HIS A 615 -0.51 -2.79 52.37
N PHE A 616 -1.63 -3.36 52.85
CA PHE A 616 -1.63 -4.59 53.64
C PHE A 616 -0.84 -5.72 52.98
N LEU A 617 -1.09 -5.95 51.69
CA LEU A 617 -0.43 -7.02 50.93
C LEU A 617 1.08 -6.81 50.85
N CYS A 618 1.55 -5.57 50.67
CA CYS A 618 2.98 -5.24 50.72
C CYS A 618 3.56 -5.48 52.12
N VAL A 619 2.90 -5.01 53.19
CA VAL A 619 3.33 -5.25 54.56
C VAL A 619 3.35 -6.74 54.91
N ASN A 620 2.35 -7.49 54.46
CA ASN A 620 2.32 -8.95 54.67
C ASN A 620 3.54 -9.67 54.07
N LYS A 621 4.02 -9.25 52.90
CA LYS A 621 5.20 -9.84 52.29
C LYS A 621 6.50 -9.52 53.03
N VAL A 622 6.56 -8.40 53.75
CA VAL A 622 7.75 -7.95 54.50
C VAL A 622 7.72 -8.42 55.95
N LYS A 623 6.57 -8.27 56.64
CA LYS A 623 6.44 -8.43 58.09
C LYS A 623 5.50 -9.56 58.54
N GLY A 624 4.82 -10.21 57.58
CA GLY A 624 3.88 -11.28 57.84
C GLY A 624 2.44 -10.80 58.09
N PHE A 625 1.49 -11.77 58.12
CA PHE A 625 0.05 -11.53 58.09
C PHE A 625 -0.48 -10.77 59.32
N GLU A 626 -0.03 -11.14 60.50
CA GLU A 626 -0.52 -10.52 61.74
C GLU A 626 -0.04 -9.08 61.91
N GLU A 627 1.17 -8.76 61.48
CA GLU A 627 1.66 -7.40 61.50
C GLU A 627 0.98 -6.53 60.43
N ALA A 628 0.71 -7.10 59.25
CA ALA A 628 -0.07 -6.42 58.21
C ALA A 628 -1.50 -6.09 58.69
N ARG A 629 -2.12 -6.97 59.50
CA ARG A 629 -3.45 -6.73 60.09
C ARG A 629 -3.42 -5.57 61.07
N LYS A 630 -2.39 -5.47 61.93
CA LYS A 630 -2.23 -4.37 62.86
C LYS A 630 -1.99 -3.02 62.17
N SER A 631 -1.33 -3.04 61.05
CA SER A 631 -0.99 -1.85 60.27
C SER A 631 -1.97 -1.57 59.12
N LEU A 632 -3.12 -2.27 59.07
CA LEU A 632 -4.16 -2.02 58.08
C LEU A 632 -4.68 -0.59 58.24
N ILE A 633 -4.61 0.18 57.14
CA ILE A 633 -5.13 1.55 57.07
C ILE A 633 -6.64 1.49 57.32
N ASP A 634 -7.15 2.30 58.27
CA ASP A 634 -8.58 2.32 58.62
C ASP A 634 -9.35 3.17 57.62
N ILE A 635 -10.29 2.55 56.92
CA ILE A 635 -11.15 3.19 55.92
C ILE A 635 -12.60 2.99 56.30
N SER A 636 -13.34 4.09 56.47
CA SER A 636 -14.73 4.06 56.90
C SER A 636 -15.74 4.58 55.88
N GLY A 637 -15.26 5.19 54.75
CA GLY A 637 -16.09 5.96 53.85
C GLY A 637 -16.20 5.44 52.38
N ASP A 638 -15.66 4.24 52.06
CA ASP A 638 -15.75 3.70 50.69
C ASP A 638 -17.17 3.15 50.44
N GLY A 639 -17.94 3.86 49.61
CA GLY A 639 -19.31 3.50 49.27
C GLY A 639 -19.48 2.40 48.24
N ARG A 640 -18.36 1.90 47.64
CA ARG A 640 -18.41 0.84 46.61
C ARG A 640 -18.72 -0.51 47.22
N VAL A 641 -19.72 -1.24 46.68
CA VAL A 641 -20.03 -2.61 47.12
C VAL A 641 -19.13 -3.61 46.40
N PRO A 642 -18.44 -4.54 47.07
CA PRO A 642 -18.49 -4.89 48.52
C PRO A 642 -17.30 -4.35 49.33
N MET A 643 -16.75 -3.18 49.01
CA MET A 643 -15.46 -2.71 49.56
C MET A 643 -15.44 -2.55 51.08
N ALA A 644 -16.55 -2.12 51.71
CA ALA A 644 -16.64 -2.07 53.16
C ALA A 644 -16.46 -3.47 53.83
N GLN A 645 -17.04 -4.51 53.25
CA GLN A 645 -16.88 -5.90 53.72
C GLN A 645 -15.46 -6.43 53.44
N VAL A 646 -14.83 -6.01 52.32
CA VAL A 646 -13.42 -6.31 52.07
C VAL A 646 -12.54 -5.71 53.16
N GLN A 647 -12.74 -4.45 53.57
CA GLN A 647 -12.01 -3.81 54.67
C GLN A 647 -12.14 -4.61 55.95
N LEU A 648 -13.37 -4.97 56.33
CA LEU A 648 -13.65 -5.75 57.53
C LEU A 648 -13.07 -7.17 57.51
N LEU A 649 -13.03 -7.81 56.34
CA LEU A 649 -12.39 -9.12 56.17
C LEU A 649 -10.88 -9.03 56.43
N PHE A 650 -10.18 -8.06 55.86
CA PHE A 650 -8.74 -7.89 56.10
C PHE A 650 -8.45 -7.47 57.55
N ALA A 651 -9.36 -6.74 58.20
CA ALA A 651 -9.31 -6.45 59.63
C ALA A 651 -9.58 -7.67 60.52
N GLY A 652 -10.04 -8.80 59.97
CA GLY A 652 -10.38 -10.01 60.72
C GLY A 652 -11.72 -9.96 61.44
N LYS A 653 -12.62 -9.06 61.03
CA LYS A 653 -13.95 -8.85 61.64
C LYS A 653 -15.07 -9.56 60.87
N LEU A 654 -14.81 -10.03 59.65
CA LEU A 654 -15.76 -10.78 58.81
C LEU A 654 -15.11 -12.03 58.21
N GLU A 655 -15.94 -12.93 57.71
CA GLU A 655 -15.55 -14.13 56.99
C GLU A 655 -15.67 -13.93 55.47
N PRO A 656 -14.94 -14.72 54.66
CA PRO A 656 -14.98 -14.60 53.21
C PRO A 656 -16.39 -14.68 52.58
N LYS A 657 -17.31 -15.44 53.15
CA LYS A 657 -18.69 -15.55 52.68
C LYS A 657 -19.43 -14.23 52.73
N ASP A 658 -19.17 -13.40 53.75
CA ASP A 658 -19.89 -12.14 53.99
C ASP A 658 -19.62 -11.14 52.86
N VAL A 659 -18.43 -11.19 52.22
CA VAL A 659 -18.07 -10.37 51.06
C VAL A 659 -18.90 -10.77 49.84
N ILE A 660 -19.12 -12.07 49.63
CA ILE A 660 -19.94 -12.58 48.55
C ILE A 660 -21.42 -12.25 48.77
N GLU A 661 -21.89 -12.41 50.01
CA GLU A 661 -23.28 -12.05 50.38
C GLU A 661 -23.54 -10.56 50.12
N ALA A 662 -22.62 -9.69 50.52
CA ALA A 662 -22.72 -8.26 50.23
C ALA A 662 -22.72 -7.92 48.74
N ALA A 663 -21.89 -8.59 47.95
CA ALA A 663 -21.87 -8.38 46.50
C ALA A 663 -23.22 -8.74 45.85
N ASN A 664 -23.92 -9.73 46.37
CA ASN A 664 -25.23 -10.16 45.86
C ASN A 664 -26.42 -9.40 46.51
N ALA A 665 -26.19 -8.59 47.52
CA ALA A 665 -27.24 -7.90 48.27
C ALA A 665 -27.90 -6.77 47.44
N GLY A 666 -29.18 -6.53 47.73
CA GLY A 666 -29.99 -5.56 47.00
C GLY A 666 -30.49 -6.15 45.66
N SER A 667 -30.83 -5.26 44.74
CA SER A 667 -31.30 -5.65 43.39
C SER A 667 -30.40 -5.07 42.31
N PRO A 668 -29.11 -5.48 42.26
CA PRO A 668 -28.18 -4.94 41.24
C PRO A 668 -28.60 -5.38 39.84
N THR A 669 -28.35 -4.54 38.85
CA THR A 669 -28.45 -4.93 37.45
C THR A 669 -27.43 -6.03 37.11
N PRO A 670 -27.59 -6.80 36.07
CA PRO A 670 -26.62 -7.83 35.66
C PRO A 670 -25.16 -7.33 35.56
N ASP A 671 -24.99 -6.12 35.02
CA ASP A 671 -23.65 -5.50 34.88
C ASP A 671 -23.07 -5.04 36.23
N GLU A 672 -23.90 -4.47 37.11
CA GLU A 672 -23.48 -4.11 38.46
C GLU A 672 -23.11 -5.36 39.27
N LEU A 673 -23.92 -6.41 39.19
CA LEU A 673 -23.62 -7.69 39.89
C LEU A 673 -22.30 -8.28 39.38
N ARG A 674 -22.07 -8.31 38.07
CA ARG A 674 -20.81 -8.77 37.48
C ARG A 674 -19.62 -7.98 38.02
N ASN A 675 -19.72 -6.65 38.08
CA ASN A 675 -18.64 -5.80 38.58
C ASN A 675 -18.40 -6.01 40.08
N ARG A 676 -19.46 -6.09 40.90
CA ARG A 676 -19.37 -6.37 42.36
C ARG A 676 -18.71 -7.73 42.61
N LEU A 677 -19.09 -8.75 41.84
CA LEU A 677 -18.49 -10.10 41.98
C LEU A 677 -17.03 -10.11 41.45
N CYS A 678 -16.69 -9.33 40.43
CA CYS A 678 -15.31 -9.16 40.01
C CYS A 678 -14.44 -8.64 41.16
N TYR A 679 -14.84 -7.55 41.82
CA TYR A 679 -14.15 -7.00 42.98
C TYR A 679 -14.12 -8.00 44.14
N ALA A 680 -15.26 -8.57 44.53
CA ALA A 680 -15.33 -9.56 45.61
C ALA A 680 -14.33 -10.71 45.39
N HIS A 681 -14.34 -11.30 44.22
CA HIS A 681 -13.46 -12.42 43.91
C HIS A 681 -11.99 -12.01 43.76
N LEU A 682 -11.67 -10.83 43.24
CA LEU A 682 -10.30 -10.32 43.24
C LEU A 682 -9.74 -10.23 44.66
N TYR A 683 -10.45 -9.53 45.55
CA TYR A 683 -9.97 -9.30 46.92
C TYR A 683 -10.00 -10.54 47.78
N LEU A 684 -10.92 -11.47 47.58
CA LEU A 684 -10.87 -12.80 48.18
C LEU A 684 -9.67 -13.62 47.73
N GLY A 685 -9.35 -13.55 46.43
CA GLY A 685 -8.14 -14.17 45.88
C GLY A 685 -6.87 -13.64 46.54
N LEU A 686 -6.75 -12.32 46.67
CA LEU A 686 -5.63 -11.63 47.30
C LEU A 686 -5.55 -11.95 48.81
N TYR A 687 -6.71 -12.04 49.51
CA TYR A 687 -6.79 -12.45 50.90
C TYR A 687 -6.26 -13.87 51.11
N TYR A 688 -6.69 -14.82 50.29
CA TYR A 688 -6.19 -16.19 50.37
C TYR A 688 -4.71 -16.32 49.97
N GLU A 689 -4.22 -15.51 49.04
CA GLU A 689 -2.78 -15.43 48.79
C GLU A 689 -2.01 -14.95 50.04
N ALA A 690 -2.51 -13.89 50.70
CA ALA A 690 -1.90 -13.35 51.92
C ALA A 690 -1.84 -14.38 53.05
N LYS A 691 -2.85 -15.27 53.14
CA LYS A 691 -2.88 -16.40 54.10
C LYS A 691 -2.10 -17.63 53.65
N GLY A 692 -1.40 -17.60 52.52
CA GLY A 692 -0.64 -18.73 51.98
C GLY A 692 -1.49 -19.84 51.34
N ASN A 693 -2.78 -19.63 51.10
CA ASN A 693 -3.66 -20.61 50.48
C ASN A 693 -3.73 -20.39 48.95
N ALA A 694 -2.71 -20.84 48.25
CA ALA A 694 -2.57 -20.65 46.78
C ALA A 694 -3.74 -21.26 45.99
N LYS A 695 -4.31 -22.41 46.44
CA LYS A 695 -5.42 -23.08 45.75
C LYS A 695 -6.68 -22.21 45.76
N LYS A 696 -7.11 -21.75 46.90
CA LYS A 696 -8.30 -20.87 47.05
C LYS A 696 -8.04 -19.51 46.36
N SER A 697 -6.84 -18.97 46.51
CA SER A 697 -6.45 -17.74 45.81
C SER A 697 -6.69 -17.87 44.32
N LEU A 698 -6.13 -18.91 43.68
CA LEU A 698 -6.26 -19.11 42.23
C LEU A 698 -7.71 -19.33 41.80
N GLU A 699 -8.51 -20.05 42.62
CA GLU A 699 -9.94 -20.24 42.35
C GLU A 699 -10.69 -18.91 42.27
N HIS A 700 -10.51 -18.03 43.25
CA HIS A 700 -11.17 -16.73 43.28
C HIS A 700 -10.65 -15.80 42.21
N ILE A 701 -9.34 -15.75 41.96
CA ILE A 701 -8.77 -14.95 40.90
C ILE A 701 -9.30 -15.37 39.50
N LYS A 702 -9.48 -16.68 39.27
CA LYS A 702 -10.08 -17.18 38.04
C LYS A 702 -11.53 -16.70 37.90
N LYS A 703 -12.34 -16.76 38.97
CA LYS A 703 -13.72 -16.25 38.95
C LYS A 703 -13.74 -14.74 38.60
N SER A 704 -12.86 -13.95 39.21
CA SER A 704 -12.76 -12.52 38.91
C SER A 704 -12.33 -12.24 37.46
N ALA A 705 -11.26 -12.90 36.98
CA ALA A 705 -10.65 -12.63 35.69
C ALA A 705 -11.45 -13.17 34.51
N VAL A 706 -12.25 -14.24 34.70
CA VAL A 706 -12.94 -14.97 33.62
C VAL A 706 -14.45 -14.90 33.80
N ASP A 707 -14.99 -15.42 34.93
CA ASP A 707 -16.44 -15.59 35.06
C ASP A 707 -17.16 -14.25 35.26
N HIS A 708 -16.52 -13.31 35.98
CA HIS A 708 -17.02 -11.97 36.29
C HIS A 708 -16.13 -10.87 35.70
N SER A 709 -15.52 -11.14 34.53
CA SER A 709 -14.61 -10.19 33.87
C SER A 709 -15.27 -8.83 33.62
N MET A 710 -14.58 -7.76 33.97
CA MET A 710 -15.00 -6.38 33.68
C MET A 710 -13.93 -5.62 32.90
N SER A 711 -14.34 -4.59 32.12
CA SER A 711 -13.48 -3.72 31.34
C SER A 711 -12.91 -2.52 32.11
N HIS A 712 -12.66 -2.70 33.40
CA HIS A 712 -12.08 -1.69 34.30
C HIS A 712 -10.65 -2.08 34.68
N TYR A 713 -9.84 -1.11 35.16
CA TYR A 713 -8.43 -1.35 35.52
C TYR A 713 -8.26 -2.56 36.45
N MET A 714 -9.12 -2.70 37.46
CA MET A 714 -9.03 -3.81 38.42
C MET A 714 -9.44 -5.16 37.80
N GLY A 715 -10.27 -5.17 36.78
CA GLY A 715 -10.50 -6.37 35.96
C GLY A 715 -9.23 -6.81 35.21
N GLU A 716 -8.44 -5.87 34.69
CA GLU A 716 -7.14 -6.19 34.12
C GLU A 716 -6.14 -6.64 35.19
N VAL A 717 -6.15 -6.04 36.39
CA VAL A 717 -5.32 -6.51 37.53
C VAL A 717 -5.61 -7.98 37.85
N SER A 718 -6.86 -8.42 37.81
CA SER A 718 -7.21 -9.84 38.00
C SER A 718 -6.56 -10.74 36.93
N ARG A 719 -6.57 -10.33 35.69
CA ARG A 719 -5.93 -11.04 34.55
C ARG A 719 -4.41 -11.06 34.72
N VAL A 720 -3.80 -9.91 35.07
CA VAL A 720 -2.36 -9.81 35.38
C VAL A 720 -1.98 -10.74 36.54
N HIS A 721 -2.73 -10.73 37.60
CA HIS A 721 -2.47 -11.59 38.74
C HIS A 721 -2.47 -13.06 38.34
N MET A 722 -3.51 -13.50 37.63
CA MET A 722 -3.61 -14.86 37.10
C MET A 722 -2.41 -15.23 36.20
N LYS A 723 -1.94 -14.30 35.35
CA LYS A 723 -0.81 -14.50 34.43
C LYS A 723 0.53 -14.61 35.17
N VAL A 724 0.74 -13.73 36.16
CA VAL A 724 2.01 -13.65 36.90
C VAL A 724 2.18 -14.78 37.89
N ARG A 725 1.09 -15.24 38.54
CA ARG A 725 1.12 -16.31 39.55
C ARG A 725 1.00 -17.74 39.01
N LYS A 726 0.70 -17.89 37.69
CA LYS A 726 0.77 -19.19 36.99
C LYS A 726 2.20 -19.60 36.60
N LYS A 727 3.15 -18.68 36.67
CA LYS A 727 4.58 -18.94 36.46
C LYS A 727 5.24 -19.29 37.79
#